data_4faec11621972b62805195b42c7d7207
#
_entry.id   4faec11621972b62805195b42c7d7207
#
_cell.length_a   1.000
_cell.length_b   1.000
_cell.length_c   1.000
_cell.angle_alpha   90.00
_cell.angle_beta   90.00
_cell.angle_gamma   90.00
#
_symmetry.space_group_name_H-M   'P 1'
#
loop_
_entity.id
_entity.type
_entity.pdbx_description
1 polymer ?
#
loop_
_entity_poly.entity_id
_entity_poly.type
_entity_poly.pdbx_seq_one_letter_code
_entity_poly.pdbx_strand_id
1 'polypeptide(L)'
;MPAPRARAGASRISGLRRRPHAAGWAAVAAVTVLAAAGCGSGSHNSSASAERSPACLPASLDHSGKLAGVPVDVTPAPGTDTANPRTQISFLRVALSEIHGVSVVGRSSGHHSGRLVAYSQGDGASFVPDAPFTPGEQVLVHAAIGAPAGGKRITFGFRVDAPYSTAAVGPFPNPPAAPADYQSFDTLSGVQAPILTVTAPDRDAAAGDIFTTNGPGPGRYGPLIYTAQGRLVWFDQLAGGLTADDLSVQRYAGQRDLTFWQGHVLSLGFGQGEDLVMNSHYQTVATVKGGNGLQADLHDFQIAPHDVAYITAYNPIHCDLSSAGGPRNGVILDAAVQEIDMKTGLVRWEWHSLDHVAVSESQTSPPAGRAWDWFHINSIDPEPNGDLFISARNTWAGYQLEGGTGRILWRLGGLKSSFTMGPGTKTYWQHDGRILPDGNVTFFDDGSDPAHESQSRAVTIALDFKTRQARLVVAYTHARPPLLAASQGNAQTLADGNTVVGYGGVPEISEYAKDGTLLFDGHLSYELIFYRAFRFPWSARPLTPPAVVANLNNTSEETTVHMSWNGATDIAAWRVLAGTHRGSLAAQATVQTTGFETSTILPESFANSTGLPKTDGYVAVQALDSAGNVLGTSPTTPVTSYAASFPTRGRSG
;
A
#
# COMPACT_ATOMS: atom_id res chain seq x y z
N MET A 1 40.71 -38.08 -50.62
CA MET A 1 39.73 -38.44 -51.68
C MET A 1 38.33 -38.18 -51.14
N PRO A 2 37.42 -37.66 -51.94
CA PRO A 2 36.63 -36.51 -51.57
C PRO A 2 35.20 -36.85 -51.14
N ALA A 3 34.59 -35.89 -50.41
CA ALA A 3 33.17 -35.84 -50.02
C ALA A 3 32.24 -35.65 -51.23
N PRO A 4 30.94 -35.94 -51.11
CA PRO A 4 29.95 -35.21 -51.89
C PRO A 4 29.08 -34.28 -51.04
N ARG A 5 28.86 -33.12 -51.63
CA ARG A 5 27.94 -32.02 -51.23
C ARG A 5 26.49 -32.50 -51.33
N ALA A 6 25.66 -32.15 -50.34
CA ALA A 6 24.21 -32.13 -50.48
C ALA A 6 23.68 -30.71 -50.25
N ARG A 7 22.75 -30.30 -51.11
CA ARG A 7 22.17 -28.97 -51.28
C ARG A 7 21.23 -28.56 -50.15
N ALA A 8 21.28 -27.30 -49.79
CA ALA A 8 20.33 -26.60 -48.95
C ALA A 8 18.95 -26.44 -49.61
N GLY A 9 17.90 -26.84 -48.89
CA GLY A 9 16.52 -26.46 -49.15
C GLY A 9 16.09 -25.36 -48.16
N ALA A 10 15.90 -24.15 -48.64
CA ALA A 10 15.43 -23.03 -47.84
C ALA A 10 13.91 -23.11 -47.65
N SER A 11 13.47 -23.42 -46.44
CA SER A 11 12.11 -23.21 -46.00
C SER A 11 12.02 -21.85 -45.32
N ARG A 12 11.28 -20.93 -45.93
CA ARG A 12 10.96 -19.61 -45.36
C ARG A 12 9.91 -19.80 -44.25
N ILE A 13 10.31 -19.67 -43.01
CA ILE A 13 9.39 -19.46 -41.88
C ILE A 13 9.28 -17.95 -41.71
N SER A 14 8.10 -17.42 -41.97
CA SER A 14 7.72 -16.01 -41.72
C SER A 14 7.75 -15.74 -40.21
N GLY A 15 8.79 -15.05 -39.76
CA GLY A 15 8.89 -14.59 -38.40
C GLY A 15 7.90 -13.44 -38.14
N LEU A 16 6.90 -13.67 -37.31
CA LEU A 16 6.16 -12.63 -36.66
C LEU A 16 7.11 -11.90 -35.70
N ARG A 17 7.55 -10.72 -36.10
CA ARG A 17 8.21 -9.78 -35.20
C ARG A 17 7.19 -9.28 -34.18
N ARG A 18 7.21 -9.79 -32.96
CA ARG A 18 6.58 -9.15 -31.81
C ARG A 18 7.31 -7.85 -31.54
N ARG A 19 6.61 -6.73 -31.70
CA ARG A 19 7.08 -5.43 -31.23
C ARG A 19 7.00 -5.41 -29.70
N PRO A 20 8.01 -4.92 -28.97
CA PRO A 20 7.85 -4.65 -27.55
C PRO A 20 6.87 -3.47 -27.40
N HIS A 21 5.76 -3.69 -26.75
CA HIS A 21 4.89 -2.60 -26.30
C HIS A 21 5.56 -1.96 -25.09
N ALA A 22 6.28 -0.87 -25.33
CA ALA A 22 6.58 0.09 -24.29
C ALA A 22 5.25 0.77 -23.95
N ALA A 23 4.64 0.39 -22.84
CA ALA A 23 3.52 1.12 -22.28
C ALA A 23 4.05 2.46 -21.75
N GLY A 24 4.08 3.46 -22.62
CA GLY A 24 4.45 4.81 -22.28
C GLY A 24 3.36 5.44 -21.41
N TRP A 25 3.70 5.79 -20.21
CA TRP A 25 2.92 6.64 -19.30
C TRP A 25 2.97 8.12 -19.73
N ALA A 26 2.74 8.41 -21.00
CA ALA A 26 2.72 9.74 -21.55
C ALA A 26 1.58 9.89 -22.55
N ALA A 27 0.33 9.94 -22.06
CA ALA A 27 -0.77 10.50 -22.83
C ALA A 27 -1.85 11.04 -21.88
N VAL A 28 -1.57 12.14 -21.18
CA VAL A 28 -2.65 13.05 -20.76
C VAL A 28 -2.95 13.94 -21.95
N ALA A 29 -4.00 13.58 -22.68
CA ALA A 29 -4.54 14.37 -23.79
C ALA A 29 -4.95 15.76 -23.28
N ALA A 30 -4.38 16.79 -23.87
CA ALA A 30 -4.83 18.17 -23.71
C ALA A 30 -6.26 18.30 -24.25
N VAL A 31 -7.25 18.39 -23.35
CA VAL A 31 -8.59 18.82 -23.70
C VAL A 31 -8.57 20.32 -23.86
N THR A 32 -8.59 20.77 -25.09
CA THR A 32 -8.77 22.18 -25.44
C THR A 32 -10.23 22.56 -25.22
N VAL A 33 -10.52 23.27 -24.14
CA VAL A 33 -11.83 23.90 -23.93
C VAL A 33 -11.89 25.17 -24.75
N LEU A 34 -12.70 25.19 -25.80
CA LEU A 34 -13.09 26.42 -26.49
C LEU A 34 -14.00 27.24 -25.56
N ALA A 35 -13.51 28.35 -25.08
CA ALA A 35 -14.32 29.36 -24.41
C ALA A 35 -15.07 30.18 -25.46
N ALA A 36 -16.39 30.08 -25.46
CA ALA A 36 -17.26 31.00 -26.19
C ALA A 36 -17.30 32.34 -25.44
N ALA A 37 -16.88 33.41 -26.11
CA ALA A 37 -16.98 34.77 -25.61
C ALA A 37 -18.43 35.25 -25.67
N GLY A 38 -19.04 35.45 -24.50
CA GLY A 38 -20.29 36.18 -24.31
C GLY A 38 -19.98 37.55 -23.71
N CYS A 39 -20.18 38.63 -24.47
CA CYS A 39 -20.12 39.99 -23.97
C CYS A 39 -21.30 40.30 -23.06
N GLY A 40 -21.04 40.63 -21.80
CA GLY A 40 -21.99 41.21 -20.86
C GLY A 40 -21.27 42.22 -19.98
N SER A 41 -21.50 43.51 -20.29
CA SER A 41 -20.97 44.67 -19.55
C SER A 41 -21.66 44.80 -18.18
N GLY A 42 -20.91 44.68 -17.13
CA GLY A 42 -21.35 44.99 -15.77
C GLY A 42 -20.13 45.33 -14.91
N SER A 43 -19.82 46.61 -14.82
CA SER A 43 -18.75 47.13 -13.96
C SER A 43 -19.16 47.07 -12.49
N HIS A 44 -18.60 46.10 -11.76
CA HIS A 44 -18.43 46.21 -10.31
C HIS A 44 -16.93 46.10 -10.01
N ASN A 45 -16.31 47.27 -9.78
CA ASN A 45 -15.00 47.36 -9.16
C ASN A 45 -15.12 46.87 -7.71
N SER A 46 -14.94 45.59 -7.48
CA SER A 46 -14.41 45.05 -6.25
C SER A 46 -12.93 44.79 -6.49
N SER A 47 -12.07 45.69 -6.04
CA SER A 47 -10.67 45.43 -5.84
C SER A 47 -10.54 44.36 -4.75
N ALA A 48 -10.71 43.10 -5.12
CA ALA A 48 -10.21 42.00 -4.32
C ALA A 48 -8.69 42.19 -4.31
N SER A 49 -8.16 42.65 -3.18
CA SER A 49 -6.74 42.51 -2.87
C SER A 49 -6.41 41.05 -3.11
N ALA A 50 -5.59 40.78 -4.15
CA ALA A 50 -5.04 39.44 -4.33
C ALA A 50 -4.29 39.11 -3.03
N GLU A 51 -4.91 38.32 -2.16
CA GLU A 51 -4.25 37.79 -0.98
C GLU A 51 -2.99 37.11 -1.49
N ARG A 52 -1.84 37.62 -1.03
CA ARG A 52 -0.56 37.00 -1.33
C ARG A 52 -0.61 35.59 -0.75
N SER A 53 -0.43 34.56 -1.58
CA SER A 53 -0.23 33.21 -1.09
C SER A 53 0.86 33.24 0.00
N PRO A 54 0.65 32.59 1.14
CA PRO A 54 1.62 32.61 2.21
C PRO A 54 2.96 32.07 1.73
N ALA A 55 4.05 32.62 2.22
CA ALA A 55 5.37 32.03 2.07
C ALA A 55 5.34 30.70 2.83
N CYS A 56 5.29 29.60 2.12
CA CYS A 56 5.25 28.25 2.72
C CYS A 56 6.61 27.58 2.71
N LEU A 57 7.60 28.16 2.00
CA LEU A 57 8.97 27.66 2.04
C LEU A 57 9.64 28.27 3.27
N PRO A 58 10.01 27.47 4.28
CA PRO A 58 10.50 27.97 5.54
C PRO A 58 11.83 28.72 5.37
N ALA A 59 12.01 29.79 6.13
CA ALA A 59 13.25 30.55 6.16
C ALA A 59 14.39 29.76 6.84
N SER A 60 14.05 28.81 7.70
CA SER A 60 14.97 27.89 8.36
C SER A 60 14.44 26.46 8.25
N LEU A 61 15.35 25.50 8.19
CA LEU A 61 15.03 24.06 8.14
C LEU A 61 15.47 23.37 9.43
N ASP A 62 15.07 22.12 9.55
CA ASP A 62 15.45 21.21 10.63
C ASP A 62 14.87 21.66 11.99
N HIS A 63 13.58 22.00 11.97
CA HIS A 63 12.82 22.26 13.17
C HIS A 63 12.80 21.03 14.09
N SER A 64 12.89 21.26 15.40
CA SER A 64 12.96 20.18 16.37
C SER A 64 11.84 20.31 17.40
N GLY A 65 11.13 19.24 17.67
CA GLY A 65 10.16 19.16 18.76
C GLY A 65 10.76 19.33 20.15
N LYS A 66 12.08 19.23 20.30
CA LYS A 66 12.76 19.30 21.59
C LYS A 66 12.80 20.70 22.17
N LEU A 67 12.27 20.85 23.38
CA LEU A 67 12.28 22.12 24.08
C LEU A 67 13.53 22.28 24.95
N ALA A 68 14.18 23.45 24.89
CA ALA A 68 15.37 23.73 25.67
C ALA A 68 15.12 23.66 27.20
N GLY A 69 15.88 22.80 27.87
CA GLY A 69 15.93 22.69 29.32
C GLY A 69 14.72 22.03 30.00
N VAL A 70 13.86 21.35 29.25
CA VAL A 70 12.84 20.41 29.74
C VAL A 70 12.93 19.11 28.95
N PRO A 71 12.68 17.95 29.57
CA PRO A 71 12.74 16.65 28.89
C PRO A 71 11.43 16.35 28.16
N VAL A 72 10.91 17.30 27.37
CA VAL A 72 9.65 17.19 26.64
C VAL A 72 9.89 17.49 25.18
N ASP A 73 9.35 16.65 24.33
CA ASP A 73 9.25 16.89 22.90
C ASP A 73 7.79 17.32 22.58
N VAL A 74 7.63 18.28 21.67
CA VAL A 74 6.32 18.82 21.29
C VAL A 74 6.08 18.74 19.79
N THR A 75 4.81 18.58 19.42
CA THR A 75 4.32 18.66 18.05
C THR A 75 3.07 19.52 18.01
N PRO A 76 2.94 20.50 17.09
CA PRO A 76 3.90 20.88 16.05
C PRO A 76 5.23 21.39 16.62
N ALA A 77 6.32 21.18 15.86
CA ALA A 77 7.65 21.63 16.28
C ALA A 77 7.70 23.17 16.37
N PRO A 78 8.45 23.73 17.34
CA PRO A 78 8.59 25.19 17.47
C PRO A 78 9.14 25.81 16.18
N GLY A 79 8.41 26.80 15.65
CA GLY A 79 8.79 27.54 14.45
C GLY A 79 8.39 26.90 13.13
N THR A 80 7.72 25.74 13.12
CA THR A 80 7.17 25.16 11.88
C THR A 80 6.15 26.10 11.22
N ASP A 81 6.09 26.06 9.89
CA ASP A 81 5.14 26.81 9.07
C ASP A 81 4.11 25.89 8.37
N THR A 82 4.09 24.59 8.71
CA THR A 82 3.33 23.53 8.00
C THR A 82 2.23 22.88 8.83
N ALA A 83 1.94 23.41 10.03
CA ALA A 83 0.91 22.83 10.89
C ALA A 83 -0.48 22.99 10.27
N ASN A 84 -1.22 21.87 10.12
CA ASN A 84 -2.58 21.89 9.59
C ASN A 84 -3.53 22.67 10.55
N PRO A 85 -4.56 23.36 10.04
CA PRO A 85 -5.56 24.05 10.88
C PRO A 85 -6.24 23.15 11.93
N ARG A 86 -6.25 21.85 11.76
CA ARG A 86 -6.85 20.89 12.69
C ARG A 86 -5.83 20.18 13.59
N THR A 87 -4.59 20.67 13.62
CA THR A 87 -3.54 20.05 14.43
C THR A 87 -3.89 20.08 15.93
N GLN A 88 -3.55 19.01 16.62
CA GLN A 88 -3.47 18.95 18.08
C GLN A 88 -2.07 19.36 18.55
N ILE A 89 -1.91 19.62 19.83
CA ILE A 89 -0.61 19.91 20.43
C ILE A 89 -0.19 18.73 21.29
N SER A 90 0.83 18.00 20.84
CA SER A 90 1.38 16.83 21.52
C SER A 90 2.49 17.21 22.50
N PHE A 91 2.55 16.52 23.63
CA PHE A 91 3.63 16.57 24.61
C PHE A 91 4.07 15.15 24.88
N LEU A 92 5.29 14.79 24.47
CA LEU A 92 5.88 13.47 24.66
C LEU A 92 6.95 13.47 25.75
N ARG A 93 7.25 12.29 26.31
CA ARG A 93 8.21 12.05 27.39
C ARG A 93 7.83 12.72 28.72
N VAL A 94 6.56 12.93 28.95
CA VAL A 94 6.03 13.56 30.16
C VAL A 94 4.67 12.95 30.50
N ALA A 95 4.43 12.59 31.76
CA ALA A 95 3.14 12.07 32.17
C ALA A 95 2.06 13.16 32.11
N LEU A 96 0.81 12.78 31.80
CA LEU A 96 -0.33 13.72 31.80
C LEU A 96 -0.41 14.54 33.11
N SER A 97 -0.14 13.92 34.27
CA SER A 97 -0.18 14.54 35.58
C SER A 97 0.90 15.62 35.80
N GLU A 98 1.87 15.73 34.90
CA GLU A 98 2.94 16.71 34.92
C GLU A 98 2.73 17.86 33.92
N ILE A 99 1.62 17.84 33.15
CA ILE A 99 1.28 18.89 32.17
C ILE A 99 0.19 19.79 32.78
N HIS A 100 0.50 21.07 33.00
CA HIS A 100 -0.42 21.98 33.66
C HIS A 100 -0.58 23.28 32.88
N GLY A 101 -1.75 23.90 33.00
CA GLY A 101 -2.04 25.27 32.55
C GLY A 101 -1.80 25.46 31.04
N VAL A 102 -2.16 24.45 30.23
CA VAL A 102 -2.07 24.56 28.77
C VAL A 102 -2.98 25.66 28.28
N SER A 103 -2.41 26.62 27.58
CA SER A 103 -3.10 27.75 26.98
C SER A 103 -2.63 27.90 25.55
N VAL A 104 -3.57 27.86 24.60
CA VAL A 104 -3.32 27.90 23.16
C VAL A 104 -4.02 29.11 22.58
N VAL A 105 -3.28 29.99 21.92
CA VAL A 105 -3.80 31.26 21.41
C VAL A 105 -3.39 31.45 19.96
N GLY A 106 -4.35 31.43 19.04
CA GLY A 106 -4.17 31.86 17.66
C GLY A 106 -4.23 33.38 17.54
N ARG A 107 -3.36 33.96 16.71
CA ARG A 107 -3.30 35.41 16.51
C ARG A 107 -4.61 35.98 15.96
N SER A 108 -5.29 35.23 15.11
CA SER A 108 -6.56 35.64 14.48
C SER A 108 -7.76 34.97 15.10
N SER A 109 -7.66 33.69 15.50
CA SER A 109 -8.76 32.92 16.10
C SER A 109 -8.93 33.14 17.60
N GLY A 110 -7.92 33.71 18.28
CA GLY A 110 -7.97 33.97 19.72
C GLY A 110 -7.65 32.74 20.58
N HIS A 111 -8.20 32.69 21.78
CA HIS A 111 -7.97 31.58 22.71
C HIS A 111 -8.76 30.34 22.29
N HIS A 112 -8.10 29.18 22.23
CA HIS A 112 -8.72 27.90 21.95
C HIS A 112 -9.01 27.13 23.24
N SER A 113 -10.29 26.80 23.45
CA SER A 113 -10.69 25.75 24.40
C SER A 113 -10.34 24.39 23.84
N GLY A 114 -10.17 23.41 24.71
CA GLY A 114 -9.83 22.05 24.33
C GLY A 114 -9.66 21.14 25.53
N ARG A 115 -9.29 19.90 25.29
CA ARG A 115 -9.06 18.90 26.32
C ARG A 115 -7.67 18.31 26.22
N LEU A 116 -7.07 18.01 27.36
CA LEU A 116 -5.81 17.28 27.43
C LEU A 116 -6.13 15.77 27.58
N VAL A 117 -5.65 14.95 26.64
CA VAL A 117 -5.94 13.50 26.57
C VAL A 117 -4.62 12.73 26.58
N ALA A 118 -4.48 11.79 27.53
CA ALA A 118 -3.28 10.95 27.65
C ALA A 118 -3.17 9.95 26.50
N TYR A 119 -1.95 9.65 26.13
CA TYR A 119 -1.65 8.48 25.30
C TYR A 119 -1.77 7.19 26.10
N SER A 120 -2.15 6.10 25.42
CA SER A 120 -2.32 4.79 26.06
C SER A 120 -1.02 4.22 26.64
N GLN A 121 0.13 4.68 26.15
CA GLN A 121 1.47 4.31 26.64
C GLN A 121 1.81 5.00 27.98
N GLY A 122 1.08 6.06 28.34
CA GLY A 122 1.30 6.82 29.58
C GLY A 122 2.50 7.76 29.58
N ASP A 123 3.16 7.94 28.44
CA ASP A 123 4.39 8.70 28.25
C ASP A 123 4.17 10.08 27.61
N GLY A 124 2.91 10.53 27.54
CA GLY A 124 2.54 11.83 26.98
C GLY A 124 1.06 12.08 26.97
N ALA A 125 0.70 13.24 26.42
CA ALA A 125 -0.68 13.65 26.19
C ALA A 125 -0.78 14.64 25.03
N SER A 126 -1.95 14.71 24.39
CA SER A 126 -2.30 15.76 23.44
C SER A 126 -3.33 16.73 24.01
N PHE A 127 -3.09 18.03 23.81
CA PHE A 127 -4.16 19.01 23.87
C PHE A 127 -4.89 19.02 22.53
N VAL A 128 -6.16 18.65 22.55
CA VAL A 128 -7.05 18.59 21.38
C VAL A 128 -7.94 19.81 21.39
N PRO A 129 -7.72 20.82 20.49
CA PRO A 129 -8.57 21.99 20.39
C PRO A 129 -10.01 21.64 19.99
N ASP A 130 -10.99 22.34 20.54
CA ASP A 130 -12.41 22.16 20.20
C ASP A 130 -12.79 22.74 18.83
N ALA A 131 -11.98 23.65 18.29
CA ALA A 131 -12.18 24.28 16.99
C ALA A 131 -10.85 24.40 16.23
N PRO A 132 -10.87 24.34 14.89
CA PRO A 132 -9.67 24.50 14.08
C PRO A 132 -9.10 25.91 14.18
N PHE A 133 -7.80 26.05 13.92
CA PHE A 133 -7.11 27.32 13.76
C PHE A 133 -7.44 27.99 12.43
N THR A 134 -7.19 29.31 12.36
CA THR A 134 -7.34 30.04 11.10
C THR A 134 -6.12 29.79 10.19
N PRO A 135 -6.31 29.41 8.89
CA PRO A 135 -5.21 29.25 7.97
C PRO A 135 -4.29 30.47 7.92
N GLY A 136 -2.98 30.25 7.93
CA GLY A 136 -1.94 31.27 7.86
C GLY A 136 -1.64 31.98 9.18
N GLU A 137 -2.36 31.73 10.27
CA GLU A 137 -2.12 32.39 11.53
C GLU A 137 -0.91 31.83 12.31
N GLN A 138 -0.38 32.65 13.21
CA GLN A 138 0.57 32.20 14.23
C GLN A 138 -0.19 31.76 15.48
N VAL A 139 0.22 30.62 16.04
CA VAL A 139 -0.29 30.05 17.27
C VAL A 139 0.79 30.08 18.32
N LEU A 140 0.44 30.50 19.54
CA LEU A 140 1.32 30.53 20.71
C LEU A 140 0.79 29.55 21.77
N VAL A 141 1.66 28.68 22.23
CA VAL A 141 1.35 27.67 23.26
C VAL A 141 2.12 27.98 24.53
N HIS A 142 1.43 27.99 25.65
CA HIS A 142 2.00 28.08 27.00
C HIS A 142 1.59 26.83 27.79
N ALA A 143 2.51 26.29 28.57
CA ALA A 143 2.22 25.24 29.54
C ALA A 143 3.24 25.29 30.69
N ALA A 144 2.98 24.52 31.74
CA ALA A 144 3.96 24.25 32.80
C ALA A 144 4.19 22.74 32.88
N ILE A 145 5.46 22.31 32.89
CA ILE A 145 5.88 20.91 32.89
C ILE A 145 6.56 20.59 34.21
N GLY A 146 6.15 19.50 34.87
CA GLY A 146 6.67 19.01 36.14
C GLY A 146 5.66 19.10 37.27
N ALA A 147 6.10 18.98 38.52
CA ALA A 147 5.21 19.00 39.69
C ALA A 147 4.40 20.30 39.79
N PRO A 148 3.12 20.27 40.30
CA PRO A 148 2.24 21.41 40.36
C PRO A 148 2.84 22.62 41.09
N ALA A 149 3.68 22.39 42.12
CA ALA A 149 4.37 23.44 42.88
C ALA A 149 5.85 23.53 42.46
N GLY A 150 6.14 24.02 41.24
CA GLY A 150 7.54 24.18 40.77
C GLY A 150 7.79 23.75 39.34
N GLY A 151 6.76 23.44 38.59
CA GLY A 151 6.87 23.10 37.18
C GLY A 151 7.50 24.22 36.36
N LYS A 152 8.34 23.83 35.37
CA LYS A 152 8.98 24.76 34.45
C LYS A 152 7.98 25.25 33.40
N ARG A 153 7.83 26.57 33.29
CA ARG A 153 7.01 27.18 32.23
C ARG A 153 7.71 27.05 30.90
N ILE A 154 6.95 26.60 29.89
CA ILE A 154 7.37 26.53 28.50
C ILE A 154 6.48 27.44 27.66
N THR A 155 7.06 27.97 26.59
CA THR A 155 6.36 28.77 25.58
C THR A 155 6.99 28.45 24.23
N PHE A 156 6.16 28.11 23.24
CA PHE A 156 6.59 27.94 21.87
C PHE A 156 5.46 28.36 20.93
N GLY A 157 5.81 28.57 19.67
CA GLY A 157 4.84 28.93 18.65
C GLY A 157 5.12 28.26 17.34
N PHE A 158 4.08 28.17 16.53
CA PHE A 158 4.11 27.64 15.17
C PHE A 158 3.16 28.44 14.28
N ARG A 159 3.29 28.28 12.97
CA ARG A 159 2.36 28.84 11.97
C ARG A 159 1.49 27.74 11.41
N VAL A 160 0.22 28.09 11.20
CA VAL A 160 -0.77 27.26 10.52
C VAL A 160 -0.62 27.46 9.00
N ASP A 161 -0.67 26.40 8.25
CA ASP A 161 -0.58 26.41 6.80
C ASP A 161 -1.87 26.91 6.11
N ALA A 162 -1.87 26.89 4.77
CA ALA A 162 -3.04 27.19 3.94
C ALA A 162 -3.41 25.97 3.10
N PRO A 163 -4.26 25.06 3.63
CA PRO A 163 -4.56 23.80 2.95
C PRO A 163 -5.17 24.00 1.57
N TYR A 164 -4.74 23.18 0.62
CA TYR A 164 -5.38 23.03 -0.68
C TYR A 164 -6.44 21.92 -0.63
N SER A 165 -7.66 22.22 -1.06
CA SER A 165 -8.74 21.24 -1.07
C SER A 165 -8.57 20.23 -2.21
N THR A 166 -8.47 18.96 -1.86
CA THR A 166 -8.44 17.84 -2.83
C THR A 166 -9.82 17.37 -3.29
N ALA A 167 -10.91 17.97 -2.77
CA ALA A 167 -12.29 17.52 -3.07
C ALA A 167 -12.67 17.53 -4.56
N ALA A 168 -12.00 18.33 -5.37
CA ALA A 168 -12.18 18.39 -6.83
C ALA A 168 -11.15 17.55 -7.61
N VAL A 169 -10.21 16.89 -6.92
CA VAL A 169 -9.20 16.05 -7.56
C VAL A 169 -9.84 14.70 -7.90
N GLY A 170 -9.77 14.32 -9.18
CA GLY A 170 -10.31 13.05 -9.64
C GLY A 170 -9.48 11.86 -9.15
N PRO A 171 -10.08 10.66 -9.17
CA PRO A 171 -9.36 9.42 -8.88
C PRO A 171 -8.28 9.16 -9.94
N PHE A 172 -7.34 8.30 -9.62
CA PHE A 172 -6.39 7.79 -10.58
C PHE A 172 -7.13 7.05 -11.72
N PRO A 173 -6.72 7.22 -13.00
CA PRO A 173 -7.39 6.58 -14.12
C PRO A 173 -7.42 5.05 -14.01
N ASN A 174 -8.54 4.46 -14.37
CA ASN A 174 -8.80 3.04 -14.21
C ASN A 174 -9.30 2.43 -15.54
N PRO A 175 -8.42 1.80 -16.34
CA PRO A 175 -8.81 1.18 -17.59
C PRO A 175 -9.68 -0.07 -17.35
N PRO A 176 -10.52 -0.49 -18.32
CA PRO A 176 -11.32 -1.69 -18.21
C PRO A 176 -10.45 -2.96 -18.24
N ALA A 177 -10.87 -3.97 -17.47
CA ALA A 177 -10.22 -5.27 -17.43
C ALA A 177 -10.47 -6.12 -18.69
N ALA A 178 -9.47 -6.89 -19.12
CA ALA A 178 -9.67 -7.97 -20.06
C ALA A 178 -10.16 -9.24 -19.31
N PRO A 179 -11.23 -9.93 -19.78
CA PRO A 179 -11.75 -11.11 -19.08
C PRO A 179 -10.74 -12.24 -18.89
N ALA A 180 -9.74 -12.34 -19.75
CA ALA A 180 -8.69 -13.36 -19.68
C ALA A 180 -7.70 -13.18 -18.50
N ASP A 181 -7.68 -12.00 -17.89
CA ASP A 181 -6.77 -11.66 -16.79
C ASP A 181 -7.29 -12.08 -15.41
N TYR A 182 -8.54 -12.54 -15.37
CA TYR A 182 -9.25 -12.85 -14.14
C TYR A 182 -9.80 -14.26 -14.12
N GLN A 183 -9.80 -14.87 -12.96
CA GLN A 183 -10.50 -16.09 -12.64
C GLN A 183 -11.82 -15.79 -11.92
N SER A 184 -12.84 -16.57 -12.21
CA SER A 184 -14.16 -16.51 -11.57
C SER A 184 -14.51 -17.87 -10.98
N PHE A 185 -15.41 -17.89 -10.02
CA PHE A 185 -15.75 -19.07 -9.23
C PHE A 185 -17.26 -19.25 -9.13
N ASP A 186 -17.74 -20.48 -9.24
CA ASP A 186 -19.16 -20.81 -9.09
C ASP A 186 -19.64 -20.58 -7.66
N THR A 187 -18.78 -20.84 -6.66
CA THR A 187 -19.08 -20.66 -5.23
C THR A 187 -19.05 -19.20 -4.79
N LEU A 188 -18.41 -18.31 -5.54
CA LEU A 188 -18.28 -16.88 -5.25
C LEU A 188 -18.63 -16.04 -6.48
N SER A 189 -19.92 -16.05 -6.84
CA SER A 189 -20.42 -15.29 -7.99
C SER A 189 -20.16 -13.79 -7.82
N GLY A 190 -19.56 -13.16 -8.87
CA GLY A 190 -19.22 -11.73 -8.87
C GLY A 190 -17.84 -11.38 -8.32
N VAL A 191 -17.10 -12.35 -7.78
CA VAL A 191 -15.68 -12.21 -7.44
C VAL A 191 -14.85 -12.50 -8.69
N GLN A 192 -13.96 -11.57 -9.04
CA GLN A 192 -13.04 -11.66 -10.16
C GLN A 192 -11.62 -11.39 -9.66
N ALA A 193 -10.92 -12.46 -9.29
CA ALA A 193 -9.55 -12.37 -8.80
C ALA A 193 -8.53 -12.39 -9.95
N PRO A 194 -7.50 -11.54 -9.95
CA PRO A 194 -6.40 -11.65 -10.91
C PRO A 194 -5.76 -13.04 -10.90
N ILE A 195 -5.15 -13.40 -12.02
CA ILE A 195 -4.40 -14.66 -12.14
C ILE A 195 -2.92 -14.38 -11.90
N LEU A 196 -2.30 -15.08 -10.95
CA LEU A 196 -0.85 -15.11 -10.80
C LEU A 196 -0.29 -16.26 -11.66
N THR A 197 0.42 -15.91 -12.73
CA THR A 197 1.10 -16.86 -13.61
C THR A 197 2.52 -17.08 -13.12
N VAL A 198 2.85 -18.30 -12.70
CA VAL A 198 4.20 -18.68 -12.27
C VAL A 198 5.02 -19.09 -13.49
N THR A 199 6.12 -18.39 -13.76
CA THR A 199 7.02 -18.59 -14.90
C THR A 199 8.26 -19.39 -14.53
N ALA A 200 8.75 -19.25 -13.29
CA ALA A 200 9.76 -20.14 -12.72
C ALA A 200 9.20 -20.73 -11.43
N PRO A 201 8.98 -22.07 -11.37
CA PRO A 201 8.46 -22.69 -10.17
C PRO A 201 9.46 -22.61 -9.02
N ASP A 202 8.91 -22.58 -7.84
CA ASP A 202 9.58 -22.58 -6.55
C ASP A 202 10.62 -23.72 -6.46
N ARG A 203 11.90 -23.35 -6.49
CA ARG A 203 13.04 -24.27 -6.31
C ARG A 203 13.88 -23.73 -5.15
N ASP A 204 13.71 -24.31 -3.96
CA ASP A 204 14.42 -23.89 -2.76
C ASP A 204 14.12 -22.42 -2.35
N ALA A 205 13.00 -21.84 -2.81
CA ALA A 205 12.52 -20.56 -2.33
C ALA A 205 12.03 -20.67 -0.89
N ALA A 206 11.92 -19.55 -0.20
CA ALA A 206 11.44 -19.50 1.17
C ALA A 206 10.02 -20.05 1.32
N ALA A 207 9.74 -20.72 2.42
CA ALA A 207 8.39 -21.15 2.72
C ALA A 207 7.45 -19.95 2.95
N GLY A 208 6.25 -20.01 2.39
CA GLY A 208 5.21 -18.99 2.58
C GLY A 208 4.45 -18.68 1.30
N ASP A 209 3.36 -17.95 1.50
CA ASP A 209 2.48 -17.49 0.44
C ASP A 209 2.92 -16.11 -0.07
N ILE A 210 2.44 -15.73 -1.25
CA ILE A 210 2.68 -14.43 -1.87
C ILE A 210 1.54 -13.49 -1.50
N PHE A 211 1.88 -12.36 -0.92
CA PHE A 211 0.97 -11.30 -0.48
C PHE A 211 1.13 -10.11 -1.40
N THR A 212 0.04 -9.64 -1.99
CA THR A 212 0.06 -8.47 -2.86
C THR A 212 -1.33 -7.83 -2.92
N THR A 213 -1.44 -6.74 -3.62
CA THR A 213 -2.70 -6.07 -3.97
C THR A 213 -2.79 -5.96 -5.48
N ASN A 214 -3.93 -5.53 -6.00
CA ASN A 214 -4.03 -5.14 -7.40
C ASN A 214 -4.72 -3.77 -7.50
N GLY A 215 -4.08 -2.86 -8.20
CA GLY A 215 -4.61 -1.52 -8.46
C GLY A 215 -3.60 -0.39 -8.25
N PRO A 216 -3.89 0.82 -8.77
CA PRO A 216 -4.90 1.11 -9.79
C PRO A 216 -4.55 0.46 -11.13
N GLY A 217 -5.55 -0.06 -11.81
CA GLY A 217 -5.42 -0.79 -13.08
C GLY A 217 -6.77 -1.34 -13.51
N PRO A 218 -6.86 -2.21 -14.52
CA PRO A 218 -8.13 -2.81 -14.90
C PRO A 218 -8.68 -3.76 -13.82
N GLY A 219 -10.00 -3.81 -13.65
CA GLY A 219 -10.72 -4.81 -12.87
C GLY A 219 -11.20 -4.38 -11.50
N ARG A 220 -11.26 -5.34 -10.59
CA ARG A 220 -11.67 -5.19 -9.20
C ARG A 220 -10.46 -5.20 -8.31
N TYR A 221 -10.46 -4.39 -7.25
CA TYR A 221 -9.32 -4.20 -6.38
C TYR A 221 -9.49 -4.85 -5.04
N GLY A 222 -8.37 -5.16 -4.42
CA GLY A 222 -8.33 -5.66 -3.06
C GLY A 222 -7.02 -6.36 -2.73
N PRO A 223 -6.83 -6.71 -1.46
CA PRO A 223 -5.69 -7.51 -1.03
C PRO A 223 -5.84 -8.97 -1.45
N LEU A 224 -4.72 -9.60 -1.83
CA LEU A 224 -4.64 -10.92 -2.43
C LEU A 224 -3.54 -11.77 -1.77
N ILE A 225 -3.85 -13.05 -1.54
CA ILE A 225 -2.87 -14.04 -1.10
C ILE A 225 -2.89 -15.19 -2.12
N TYR A 226 -1.69 -15.58 -2.59
CA TYR A 226 -1.48 -16.72 -3.48
C TYR A 226 -0.49 -17.70 -2.89
N THR A 227 -0.65 -18.99 -3.16
CA THR A 227 0.42 -19.95 -2.92
C THR A 227 1.61 -19.70 -3.85
N ALA A 228 2.78 -20.26 -3.53
CA ALA A 228 3.95 -20.23 -4.41
C ALA A 228 3.72 -20.90 -5.79
N GLN A 229 2.63 -21.67 -5.97
CA GLN A 229 2.23 -22.24 -7.25
C GLN A 229 1.24 -21.35 -8.02
N GLY A 230 0.99 -20.12 -7.56
CA GLY A 230 0.09 -19.16 -8.20
C GLY A 230 -1.41 -19.43 -7.96
N ARG A 231 -1.76 -20.35 -7.04
CA ARG A 231 -3.16 -20.60 -6.71
C ARG A 231 -3.66 -19.55 -5.70
N LEU A 232 -4.82 -18.96 -5.98
CA LEU A 232 -5.46 -18.04 -5.04
C LEU A 232 -5.73 -18.74 -3.71
N VAL A 233 -5.45 -18.06 -2.60
CA VAL A 233 -5.79 -18.44 -1.23
C VAL A 233 -6.89 -17.55 -0.70
N TRP A 234 -6.72 -16.25 -0.86
CA TRP A 234 -7.65 -15.23 -0.36
C TRP A 234 -7.71 -14.02 -1.27
N PHE A 235 -8.91 -13.48 -1.42
CA PHE A 235 -9.17 -12.20 -2.06
C PHE A 235 -10.32 -11.48 -1.37
N ASP A 236 -10.06 -10.26 -0.90
CA ASP A 236 -11.08 -9.35 -0.41
C ASP A 236 -11.37 -8.28 -1.48
N GLN A 237 -12.36 -8.57 -2.32
CA GLN A 237 -12.75 -7.67 -3.40
C GLN A 237 -13.46 -6.44 -2.83
N LEU A 238 -12.78 -5.30 -2.81
CA LEU A 238 -13.30 -4.04 -2.29
C LEU A 238 -14.44 -3.49 -3.14
N ALA A 239 -15.36 -2.79 -2.47
CA ALA A 239 -16.50 -2.15 -3.10
C ALA A 239 -16.28 -0.63 -3.30
N GLY A 240 -17.16 0.03 -4.06
CA GLY A 240 -17.24 1.50 -4.12
C GLY A 240 -16.07 2.21 -4.78
N GLY A 241 -15.22 1.50 -5.55
CA GLY A 241 -14.05 2.11 -6.20
C GLY A 241 -12.87 2.35 -5.25
N LEU A 242 -12.89 1.70 -4.07
CA LEU A 242 -11.73 1.65 -3.18
C LEU A 242 -10.63 0.78 -3.79
N THR A 243 -9.40 1.16 -3.53
CA THR A 243 -8.20 0.36 -3.79
C THR A 243 -7.59 -0.11 -2.47
N ALA A 244 -6.80 -1.19 -2.52
CA ALA A 244 -5.96 -1.62 -1.42
C ALA A 244 -4.50 -1.58 -1.85
N ASP A 245 -3.62 -1.18 -0.93
CA ASP A 245 -2.18 -1.16 -1.15
C ASP A 245 -1.44 -1.66 0.10
N ASP A 246 -0.18 -2.07 -0.06
CA ASP A 246 0.76 -2.46 0.99
C ASP A 246 0.28 -3.62 1.88
N LEU A 247 -0.28 -4.71 1.28
CA LEU A 247 -0.68 -5.90 2.04
C LEU A 247 0.54 -6.59 2.63
N SER A 248 0.58 -6.67 3.95
CA SER A 248 1.70 -7.23 4.71
C SER A 248 1.22 -8.06 5.91
N VAL A 249 2.16 -8.68 6.63
CA VAL A 249 1.93 -9.35 7.92
C VAL A 249 2.75 -8.68 8.99
N GLN A 250 2.10 -8.04 9.95
CA GLN A 250 2.75 -7.34 11.04
C GLN A 250 2.34 -7.92 12.41
N ARG A 251 2.94 -7.42 13.49
CA ARG A 251 2.55 -7.78 14.86
C ARG A 251 1.68 -6.68 15.46
N TYR A 252 0.45 -7.02 15.85
CA TYR A 252 -0.44 -6.17 16.60
C TYR A 252 -0.92 -6.89 17.86
N ALA A 253 -0.90 -6.23 19.02
CA ALA A 253 -1.27 -6.82 20.32
C ALA A 253 -0.62 -8.21 20.57
N GLY A 254 0.62 -8.41 20.07
CA GLY A 254 1.38 -9.65 20.20
C GLY A 254 1.01 -10.76 19.21
N GLN A 255 -0.02 -10.57 18.38
CA GLN A 255 -0.44 -11.52 17.34
C GLN A 255 0.19 -11.16 15.98
N ARG A 256 0.21 -12.10 15.04
CA ARG A 256 0.55 -11.86 13.64
C ARG A 256 -0.75 -11.62 12.89
N ASP A 257 -0.92 -10.44 12.38
CA ASP A 257 -2.13 -10.00 11.70
C ASP A 257 -1.80 -9.46 10.31
N LEU A 258 -2.77 -9.50 9.40
CA LEU A 258 -2.70 -8.83 8.12
C LEU A 258 -2.82 -7.33 8.31
N THR A 259 -2.05 -6.57 7.54
CA THR A 259 -2.18 -5.12 7.46
C THR A 259 -2.23 -4.68 6.01
N PHE A 260 -3.07 -3.72 5.69
CA PHE A 260 -3.10 -3.08 4.37
C PHE A 260 -3.81 -1.73 4.46
N TRP A 261 -3.44 -0.83 3.56
CA TRP A 261 -4.17 0.40 3.35
C TRP A 261 -5.37 0.18 2.43
N GLN A 262 -6.48 0.90 2.68
CA GLN A 262 -7.60 1.01 1.74
C GLN A 262 -8.07 2.46 1.61
N GLY A 263 -8.44 2.86 0.39
CA GLY A 263 -8.90 4.21 0.15
C GLY A 263 -9.05 4.57 -1.33
N HIS A 264 -8.99 5.86 -1.60
CA HIS A 264 -9.01 6.40 -2.96
C HIS A 264 -7.64 6.94 -3.34
N VAL A 265 -7.05 6.42 -4.40
CA VAL A 265 -5.84 6.98 -4.99
C VAL A 265 -6.21 8.17 -5.86
N LEU A 266 -5.62 9.32 -5.57
CA LEU A 266 -5.85 10.55 -6.31
C LEU A 266 -4.94 10.65 -7.54
N SER A 267 -5.38 11.38 -8.56
CA SER A 267 -4.57 11.66 -9.76
C SER A 267 -3.30 12.48 -9.47
N LEU A 268 -3.12 12.93 -8.23
CA LEU A 268 -1.91 13.58 -7.72
C LEU A 268 -0.79 12.59 -7.34
N GLY A 269 -1.07 11.28 -7.29
CA GLY A 269 -0.09 10.24 -7.00
C GLY A 269 0.01 9.85 -5.51
N PHE A 270 -1.00 10.17 -4.69
CA PHE A 270 -1.09 9.74 -3.29
C PHE A 270 -2.50 9.29 -2.93
N GLY A 271 -2.65 8.58 -1.81
CA GLY A 271 -3.90 8.04 -1.31
C GLY A 271 -4.59 8.91 -0.26
N GLN A 272 -5.88 8.74 -0.14
CA GLN A 272 -6.70 9.23 0.97
C GLN A 272 -7.55 8.08 1.49
N GLY A 273 -7.23 7.56 2.66
CA GLY A 273 -7.84 6.35 3.19
C GLY A 273 -7.52 6.08 4.65
N GLU A 274 -7.46 4.80 4.96
CA GLU A 274 -7.21 4.27 6.30
C GLU A 274 -6.44 2.95 6.21
N ASP A 275 -5.69 2.61 7.27
CA ASP A 275 -4.98 1.35 7.39
C ASP A 275 -5.78 0.37 8.23
N LEU A 276 -5.91 -0.86 7.77
CA LEU A 276 -6.62 -1.92 8.44
C LEU A 276 -5.66 -2.95 9.03
N VAL A 277 -6.04 -3.48 10.20
CA VAL A 277 -5.42 -4.66 10.81
C VAL A 277 -6.46 -5.75 10.89
N MET A 278 -6.19 -6.90 10.27
CA MET A 278 -7.10 -8.07 10.26
C MET A 278 -6.43 -9.29 10.88
N ASN A 279 -7.15 -9.98 11.75
CA ASN A 279 -6.67 -11.22 12.36
C ASN A 279 -6.71 -12.41 11.38
N SER A 280 -6.24 -13.58 11.83
CA SER A 280 -6.24 -14.83 11.05
C SER A 280 -7.65 -15.40 10.74
N HIS A 281 -8.70 -14.73 11.21
CA HIS A 281 -10.09 -15.01 10.84
C HIS A 281 -10.64 -14.00 9.82
N TYR A 282 -9.78 -13.09 9.30
CA TYR A 282 -10.13 -11.98 8.40
C TYR A 282 -11.15 -11.00 8.99
N GLN A 283 -11.10 -10.83 10.32
CA GLN A 283 -11.87 -9.79 11.00
C GLN A 283 -10.99 -8.58 11.23
N THR A 284 -11.47 -7.39 10.89
CA THR A 284 -10.81 -6.14 11.24
C THR A 284 -10.77 -5.99 12.75
N VAL A 285 -9.58 -5.95 13.33
CA VAL A 285 -9.33 -5.79 14.77
C VAL A 285 -8.85 -4.40 15.15
N ALA A 286 -8.31 -3.65 14.20
CA ALA A 286 -7.99 -2.24 14.35
C ALA A 286 -8.09 -1.50 13.01
N THR A 287 -8.34 -0.21 13.09
CA THR A 287 -8.31 0.72 11.96
C THR A 287 -7.51 1.94 12.38
N VAL A 288 -6.49 2.29 11.60
CA VAL A 288 -5.66 3.49 11.82
C VAL A 288 -6.01 4.54 10.78
N LYS A 289 -6.26 5.75 11.25
CA LYS A 289 -6.58 6.92 10.42
C LYS A 289 -5.57 8.01 10.68
N GLY A 290 -5.26 8.79 9.67
CA GLY A 290 -4.51 10.02 9.86
C GLY A 290 -5.25 10.98 10.81
N GLY A 291 -4.48 11.71 11.60
CA GLY A 291 -4.97 12.75 12.48
C GLY A 291 -4.59 14.15 12.01
N ASN A 292 -4.81 15.16 12.84
CA ASN A 292 -4.43 16.56 12.57
C ASN A 292 -5.00 17.12 11.24
N GLY A 293 -6.11 16.56 10.74
CA GLY A 293 -6.70 16.97 9.46
C GLY A 293 -6.13 16.26 8.23
N LEU A 294 -5.15 15.38 8.39
CA LEU A 294 -4.58 14.56 7.33
C LEU A 294 -5.28 13.20 7.27
N GLN A 295 -5.07 12.47 6.19
CA GLN A 295 -5.57 11.11 6.00
C GLN A 295 -4.39 10.17 5.75
N ALA A 296 -4.55 8.90 6.14
CA ALA A 296 -3.56 7.87 5.85
C ALA A 296 -3.39 7.73 4.32
N ASP A 297 -2.13 7.69 3.92
CA ASP A 297 -1.72 7.54 2.53
C ASP A 297 -1.28 6.10 2.24
N LEU A 298 -1.40 5.70 0.97
CA LEU A 298 -1.18 4.33 0.50
C LEU A 298 0.26 3.80 0.66
N HIS A 299 1.25 4.70 0.89
CA HIS A 299 2.64 4.32 0.64
C HIS A 299 3.27 3.46 1.74
N ASP A 300 2.99 3.70 3.02
CA ASP A 300 3.53 2.85 4.07
C ASP A 300 2.77 2.93 5.40
N PHE A 301 2.57 1.79 6.01
CA PHE A 301 1.99 1.61 7.34
C PHE A 301 2.83 0.62 8.14
N GLN A 302 3.41 1.06 9.27
CA GLN A 302 4.25 0.24 10.13
C GLN A 302 3.73 0.24 11.57
N ILE A 303 3.61 -0.95 12.17
CA ILE A 303 3.26 -1.11 13.59
C ILE A 303 4.54 -1.32 14.39
N ALA A 304 4.85 -0.37 15.25
CA ALA A 304 5.97 -0.41 16.18
C ALA A 304 5.56 -1.03 17.53
N PRO A 305 6.51 -1.34 18.44
CA PRO A 305 6.20 -1.81 19.78
C PRO A 305 5.22 -0.90 20.53
N HIS A 306 4.44 -1.50 21.43
CA HIS A 306 3.40 -0.84 22.25
C HIS A 306 2.19 -0.33 21.45
N ASP A 307 1.89 -0.96 20.30
CA ASP A 307 0.76 -0.66 19.44
C ASP A 307 0.75 0.83 19.01
N VAL A 308 1.91 1.31 18.62
CA VAL A 308 2.12 2.61 17.97
C VAL A 308 2.19 2.39 16.47
N ALA A 309 1.45 3.16 15.71
CA ALA A 309 1.47 3.13 14.25
C ALA A 309 2.28 4.29 13.67
N TYR A 310 3.04 4.02 12.63
CA TYR A 310 3.60 5.02 11.73
C TYR A 310 2.91 4.94 10.39
N ILE A 311 2.43 6.06 9.88
CA ILE A 311 1.78 6.17 8.58
C ILE A 311 2.40 7.29 7.77
N THR A 312 2.38 7.14 6.44
CA THR A 312 2.57 8.26 5.52
C THR A 312 1.29 9.06 5.38
N ALA A 313 1.44 10.36 5.14
CA ALA A 313 0.34 11.28 4.83
C ALA A 313 0.81 12.38 3.90
N TYR A 314 -0.13 13.05 3.23
CA TYR A 314 0.16 14.22 2.42
C TYR A 314 -0.69 15.41 2.87
N ASN A 315 -0.04 16.56 2.95
CA ASN A 315 -0.64 17.85 3.26
C ASN A 315 -0.49 18.81 2.07
N PRO A 316 -1.40 18.78 1.08
CA PRO A 316 -1.35 19.72 -0.03
C PRO A 316 -1.63 21.14 0.47
N ILE A 317 -0.72 22.08 0.18
CA ILE A 317 -0.85 23.46 0.65
C ILE A 317 -0.62 24.48 -0.47
N HIS A 318 -1.27 25.64 -0.36
CA HIS A 318 -1.02 26.78 -1.21
C HIS A 318 0.33 27.43 -0.88
N CYS A 319 1.13 27.74 -1.91
CA CYS A 319 2.51 28.17 -1.75
C CYS A 319 2.97 29.14 -2.82
N ASP A 320 3.76 30.15 -2.46
CA ASP A 320 4.55 30.92 -3.42
C ASP A 320 5.79 30.11 -3.82
N LEU A 321 5.73 29.49 -5.00
CA LEU A 321 6.80 28.66 -5.56
C LEU A 321 7.78 29.46 -6.43
N SER A 322 7.72 30.79 -6.45
CA SER A 322 8.54 31.62 -7.35
C SER A 322 10.05 31.46 -7.12
N SER A 323 10.48 31.18 -5.89
CA SER A 323 11.88 30.88 -5.58
C SER A 323 12.38 29.56 -6.15
N ALA A 324 11.46 28.62 -6.45
CA ALA A 324 11.75 27.34 -7.11
C ALA A 324 11.43 27.37 -8.61
N GLY A 325 11.14 28.55 -9.19
CA GLY A 325 10.79 28.70 -10.61
C GLY A 325 9.32 28.39 -10.94
N GLY A 326 8.48 28.21 -9.93
CA GLY A 326 7.06 27.92 -10.07
C GLY A 326 6.14 29.15 -9.96
N PRO A 327 4.82 28.95 -9.96
CA PRO A 327 3.87 30.06 -9.82
C PRO A 327 3.81 30.59 -8.39
N ARG A 328 3.46 31.88 -8.23
CA ARG A 328 3.29 32.52 -6.90
C ARG A 328 2.08 32.00 -6.12
N ASN A 329 1.10 31.46 -6.80
CA ASN A 329 -0.11 30.82 -6.23
C ASN A 329 -0.10 29.33 -6.52
N GLY A 330 1.04 28.68 -6.41
CA GLY A 330 1.20 27.25 -6.63
C GLY A 330 0.57 26.40 -5.52
N VAL A 331 0.61 25.10 -5.75
CA VAL A 331 0.29 24.08 -4.75
C VAL A 331 1.49 23.14 -4.66
N ILE A 332 1.91 22.85 -3.43
CA ILE A 332 2.98 21.88 -3.14
C ILE A 332 2.42 20.75 -2.27
N LEU A 333 2.88 19.53 -2.53
CA LEU A 333 2.53 18.38 -1.71
C LEU A 333 3.59 18.25 -0.60
N ASP A 334 3.24 18.65 0.60
CA ASP A 334 4.08 18.43 1.77
C ASP A 334 3.86 17.00 2.26
N ALA A 335 4.89 16.17 2.18
CA ALA A 335 4.85 14.80 2.67
C ALA A 335 5.03 14.79 4.18
N ALA A 336 4.21 14.00 4.87
CA ALA A 336 4.23 13.90 6.33
C ALA A 336 4.36 12.44 6.79
N VAL A 337 4.92 12.27 8.00
CA VAL A 337 4.89 11.04 8.79
C VAL A 337 4.12 11.32 10.06
N GLN A 338 3.18 10.46 10.39
CA GLN A 338 2.50 10.53 11.68
C GLN A 338 2.80 9.29 12.53
N GLU A 339 3.14 9.52 13.79
CA GLU A 339 3.16 8.51 14.86
C GLU A 339 1.82 8.57 15.59
N ILE A 340 1.06 7.47 15.58
CA ILE A 340 -0.30 7.39 16.07
C ILE A 340 -0.41 6.37 17.19
N ASP A 341 -1.01 6.76 18.31
CA ASP A 341 -1.47 5.82 19.32
C ASP A 341 -2.69 5.05 18.80
N MET A 342 -2.50 3.79 18.45
CA MET A 342 -3.56 2.97 17.82
C MET A 342 -4.79 2.79 18.70
N LYS A 343 -4.65 2.91 20.03
CA LYS A 343 -5.75 2.73 20.97
C LYS A 343 -6.63 3.98 21.10
N THR A 344 -6.04 5.17 21.08
CA THR A 344 -6.77 6.45 21.24
C THR A 344 -7.03 7.15 19.92
N GLY A 345 -6.29 6.84 18.86
CA GLY A 345 -6.30 7.53 17.57
C GLY A 345 -5.63 8.91 17.60
N LEU A 346 -4.91 9.22 18.68
CA LEU A 346 -4.21 10.50 18.81
C LEU A 346 -2.87 10.47 18.07
N VAL A 347 -2.54 11.58 17.41
CA VAL A 347 -1.21 11.79 16.85
C VAL A 347 -0.25 12.11 17.98
N ARG A 348 0.78 11.26 18.14
CA ARG A 348 1.82 11.44 19.16
C ARG A 348 2.91 12.37 18.65
N TRP A 349 3.28 12.21 17.39
CA TRP A 349 4.30 13.01 16.71
C TRP A 349 3.95 13.11 15.21
N GLU A 350 4.38 14.23 14.61
CA GLU A 350 4.17 14.52 13.20
C GLU A 350 5.41 15.20 12.63
N TRP A 351 5.86 14.73 11.47
CA TRP A 351 7.00 15.25 10.73
C TRP A 351 6.54 15.73 9.35
N HIS A 352 7.08 16.86 8.92
CA HIS A 352 6.76 17.46 7.63
C HIS A 352 8.02 17.64 6.78
N SER A 353 7.98 17.21 5.53
CA SER A 353 9.13 17.30 4.62
C SER A 353 9.61 18.74 4.41
N LEU A 354 8.71 19.70 4.33
CA LEU A 354 9.03 21.12 4.13
C LEU A 354 9.76 21.75 5.32
N ASP A 355 9.61 21.23 6.52
CA ASP A 355 10.30 21.74 7.72
C ASP A 355 11.76 21.29 7.80
N HIS A 356 12.17 20.25 7.05
CA HIS A 356 13.46 19.58 7.25
C HIS A 356 14.31 19.50 5.98
N VAL A 357 13.69 19.49 4.80
CA VAL A 357 14.38 19.30 3.53
C VAL A 357 14.15 20.49 2.61
N ALA A 358 15.21 21.02 2.03
CA ALA A 358 15.09 22.11 1.08
C ALA A 358 14.47 21.62 -0.24
N VAL A 359 13.48 22.34 -0.76
CA VAL A 359 12.86 21.99 -2.05
C VAL A 359 13.85 21.93 -3.22
N SER A 360 15.01 22.58 -3.07
CA SER A 360 16.13 22.48 -4.03
C SER A 360 16.83 21.12 -4.04
N GLU A 361 16.50 20.21 -3.12
CA GLU A 361 16.96 18.81 -3.13
C GLU A 361 16.11 17.94 -4.07
N SER A 362 14.94 18.41 -4.51
CA SER A 362 14.10 17.71 -5.47
C SER A 362 14.78 17.56 -6.84
N GLN A 363 14.60 16.40 -7.44
CA GLN A 363 15.00 16.11 -8.82
C GLN A 363 13.90 16.47 -9.83
N THR A 364 12.76 16.97 -9.33
CA THR A 364 11.64 17.47 -10.14
C THR A 364 11.55 19.00 -10.06
N SER A 365 10.79 19.60 -10.95
CA SER A 365 10.53 21.05 -10.95
C SER A 365 9.02 21.32 -10.80
N PRO A 366 8.63 22.49 -10.28
CA PRO A 366 7.22 22.86 -10.17
C PRO A 366 6.51 22.76 -11.53
N PRO A 367 5.48 21.90 -11.68
CA PRO A 367 4.76 21.75 -12.94
C PRO A 367 3.79 22.91 -13.16
N ALA A 368 3.55 23.27 -14.43
CA ALA A 368 2.55 24.26 -14.75
C ALA A 368 1.13 23.73 -14.49
N GLY A 369 0.32 24.47 -13.71
CA GLY A 369 -1.10 24.19 -13.51
C GLY A 369 -1.45 22.93 -12.70
N ARG A 370 -0.48 22.32 -12.04
CA ARG A 370 -0.67 21.15 -11.16
C ARG A 370 0.08 21.34 -9.84
N ALA A 371 -0.31 20.58 -8.81
CA ALA A 371 0.45 20.51 -7.58
C ALA A 371 1.84 19.91 -7.83
N TRP A 372 2.84 20.44 -7.13
CA TRP A 372 4.20 19.94 -7.20
C TRP A 372 4.44 18.88 -6.14
N ASP A 373 4.59 17.64 -6.58
CA ASP A 373 5.09 16.55 -5.76
C ASP A 373 6.62 16.57 -5.78
N TRP A 374 7.19 17.26 -4.83
CA TRP A 374 8.60 17.56 -4.79
C TRP A 374 9.45 16.56 -4.03
N PHE A 375 8.84 15.86 -3.05
CA PHE A 375 9.52 14.95 -2.12
C PHE A 375 9.14 13.49 -2.38
N HIS A 376 7.85 13.17 -2.33
CA HIS A 376 7.25 11.88 -2.55
C HIS A 376 7.79 10.79 -1.60
N ILE A 377 7.38 10.87 -0.33
CA ILE A 377 7.68 9.83 0.66
C ILE A 377 7.02 8.52 0.25
N ASN A 378 7.77 7.39 0.37
CA ASN A 378 7.22 6.10 -0.02
C ASN A 378 7.60 4.93 0.90
N SER A 379 8.36 5.17 1.97
CA SER A 379 8.56 4.17 3.00
C SER A 379 8.96 4.79 4.32
N ILE A 380 8.60 4.10 5.40
CA ILE A 380 8.94 4.39 6.80
C ILE A 380 9.46 3.10 7.42
N ASP A 381 10.64 3.13 8.03
CA ASP A 381 11.23 2.00 8.74
C ASP A 381 11.55 2.40 10.18
N PRO A 382 10.67 2.07 11.14
CA PRO A 382 10.91 2.35 12.55
C PRO A 382 12.02 1.47 13.12
N GLU A 383 13.05 2.07 13.69
CA GLU A 383 14.15 1.35 14.32
C GLU A 383 13.92 1.09 15.82
N PRO A 384 14.55 0.05 16.39
CA PRO A 384 14.37 -0.30 17.80
C PRO A 384 14.77 0.80 18.80
N ASN A 385 15.64 1.74 18.41
CA ASN A 385 16.05 2.89 19.23
C ASN A 385 15.07 4.06 19.17
N GLY A 386 14.00 3.95 18.36
CA GLY A 386 12.98 4.96 18.14
C GLY A 386 13.29 5.95 17.02
N ASP A 387 14.42 5.83 16.34
CA ASP A 387 14.70 6.58 15.12
C ASP A 387 13.88 6.01 13.95
N LEU A 388 13.79 6.77 12.85
CA LEU A 388 13.05 6.38 11.66
C LEU A 388 13.94 6.52 10.43
N PHE A 389 13.91 5.53 9.54
CA PHE A 389 14.45 5.69 8.21
C PHE A 389 13.31 5.88 7.21
N ILE A 390 13.37 6.92 6.38
CA ILE A 390 12.37 7.19 5.36
C ILE A 390 13.02 7.27 3.98
N SER A 391 12.28 6.88 2.95
CA SER A 391 12.70 7.05 1.55
C SER A 391 11.83 8.07 0.84
N ALA A 392 12.47 8.96 0.08
CA ALA A 392 11.80 9.96 -0.75
C ALA A 392 12.20 9.79 -2.22
N ARG A 393 11.21 9.44 -3.04
CA ARG A 393 11.36 9.15 -4.46
C ARG A 393 11.95 10.33 -5.24
N ASN A 394 11.36 11.52 -5.05
CA ASN A 394 11.65 12.67 -5.89
C ASN A 394 12.89 13.46 -5.45
N THR A 395 13.55 13.07 -4.37
CA THR A 395 14.88 13.54 -3.97
C THR A 395 15.99 12.52 -4.21
N TRP A 396 15.64 11.27 -4.61
CA TRP A 396 16.54 10.14 -4.79
C TRP A 396 17.35 9.82 -3.52
N ALA A 397 16.74 9.99 -2.36
CA ALA A 397 17.44 9.87 -1.08
C ALA A 397 16.62 9.14 -0.02
N GLY A 398 17.34 8.44 0.87
CA GLY A 398 16.84 8.01 2.17
C GLY A 398 17.32 8.98 3.25
N TYR A 399 16.52 9.16 4.30
CA TYR A 399 16.76 10.08 5.42
C TYR A 399 16.61 9.33 6.74
N GLN A 400 17.62 9.44 7.61
CA GLN A 400 17.54 8.98 8.99
C GLN A 400 17.05 10.13 9.85
N LEU A 401 15.96 9.91 10.55
CA LEU A 401 15.34 10.89 11.45
C LEU A 401 15.58 10.49 12.91
N GLU A 402 15.94 11.46 13.75
CA GLU A 402 15.99 11.29 15.20
C GLU A 402 14.57 11.22 15.76
N GLY A 403 14.22 10.14 16.44
CA GLY A 403 12.90 9.90 16.97
C GLY A 403 12.41 10.98 17.93
N GLY A 404 11.15 11.38 17.80
CA GLY A 404 10.49 12.42 18.61
C GLY A 404 10.92 13.85 18.30
N THR A 405 12.10 14.07 17.72
CA THR A 405 12.59 15.41 17.36
C THR A 405 12.43 15.73 15.87
N GLY A 406 12.46 14.70 15.02
CA GLY A 406 12.37 14.81 13.56
C GLY A 406 13.64 15.31 12.87
N ARG A 407 14.70 15.61 13.63
CA ARG A 407 15.94 16.10 13.07
C ARG A 407 16.59 15.05 12.16
N ILE A 408 17.07 15.47 10.99
CA ILE A 408 17.77 14.57 10.07
C ILE A 408 19.20 14.31 10.59
N LEU A 409 19.49 13.05 10.92
CA LEU A 409 20.79 12.59 11.38
C LEU A 409 21.78 12.39 10.22
N TRP A 410 21.32 11.79 9.13
CA TRP A 410 22.08 11.59 7.91
C TRP A 410 21.17 11.34 6.70
N ARG A 411 21.75 11.49 5.50
CA ARG A 411 21.12 11.24 4.21
C ARG A 411 21.91 10.23 3.40
N LEU A 412 21.25 9.33 2.70
CA LEU A 412 21.85 8.39 1.77
C LEU A 412 21.32 8.65 0.36
N GLY A 413 22.20 9.02 -0.58
CA GLY A 413 21.81 9.38 -1.94
C GLY A 413 21.37 10.84 -2.09
N GLY A 414 20.75 11.17 -3.21
CA GLY A 414 20.30 12.51 -3.55
C GLY A 414 21.43 13.55 -3.71
N LEU A 415 21.07 14.82 -3.66
CA LEU A 415 22.02 15.95 -3.85
C LEU A 415 22.87 16.24 -2.61
N LYS A 416 22.41 15.82 -1.41
CA LYS A 416 23.08 16.13 -0.14
C LYS A 416 23.39 14.86 0.69
N SER A 417 23.85 13.80 0.01
CA SER A 417 24.24 12.57 0.68
C SER A 417 25.30 12.85 1.77
N SER A 418 25.12 12.24 2.94
CA SER A 418 26.10 12.23 4.03
C SER A 418 27.26 11.28 3.77
N PHE A 419 27.18 10.49 2.71
CA PHE A 419 28.15 9.47 2.32
C PHE A 419 28.64 9.71 0.89
N THR A 420 29.91 9.38 0.65
CA THR A 420 30.42 9.25 -0.71
C THR A 420 29.83 8.00 -1.34
N MET A 421 29.05 8.17 -2.38
CA MET A 421 28.36 7.09 -3.08
C MET A 421 29.34 6.34 -3.98
N GLY A 422 29.66 5.08 -3.62
CA GLY A 422 30.51 4.19 -4.41
C GLY A 422 29.84 3.71 -5.71
N PRO A 423 30.58 2.99 -6.58
CA PRO A 423 29.99 2.45 -7.80
C PRO A 423 28.77 1.59 -7.52
N GLY A 424 27.68 1.82 -8.27
CA GLY A 424 26.43 1.05 -8.17
C GLY A 424 25.54 1.37 -6.97
N THR A 425 25.90 2.34 -6.10
CA THR A 425 25.10 2.69 -4.90
C THR A 425 24.11 3.81 -5.13
N LYS A 426 24.21 4.57 -6.23
CA LYS A 426 23.20 5.58 -6.57
C LYS A 426 21.91 4.90 -6.99
N THR A 427 20.80 5.40 -6.46
CA THR A 427 19.43 4.96 -6.81
C THR A 427 18.67 6.13 -7.46
N TYR A 428 17.69 5.81 -8.27
CA TYR A 428 16.87 6.77 -8.99
C TYR A 428 15.38 6.39 -8.84
N TRP A 429 14.58 7.30 -8.30
CA TRP A 429 13.14 7.12 -8.11
C TRP A 429 12.79 5.95 -7.17
N GLN A 430 13.71 5.58 -6.28
CA GLN A 430 13.66 4.38 -5.45
C GLN A 430 12.44 4.32 -4.53
N HIS A 431 12.05 3.09 -4.20
CA HIS A 431 11.00 2.75 -3.24
C HIS A 431 11.52 1.82 -2.14
N ASP A 432 10.70 1.67 -1.10
CA ASP A 432 10.88 0.66 -0.03
C ASP A 432 12.27 0.68 0.62
N GLY A 433 12.71 1.86 1.09
CA GLY A 433 13.96 1.98 1.85
C GLY A 433 13.83 1.33 3.23
N ARG A 434 14.73 0.39 3.56
CA ARG A 434 14.76 -0.32 4.85
C ARG A 434 16.18 -0.43 5.40
N ILE A 435 16.33 -0.41 6.74
CA ILE A 435 17.58 -0.72 7.40
C ILE A 435 17.52 -2.16 7.91
N LEU A 436 18.44 -2.99 7.43
CA LEU A 436 18.54 -4.38 7.86
C LEU A 436 19.18 -4.48 9.26
N PRO A 437 18.96 -5.59 9.99
CA PRO A 437 19.55 -5.80 11.33
C PRO A 437 21.08 -5.70 11.39
N ASP A 438 21.76 -5.88 10.26
CA ASP A 438 23.22 -5.73 10.14
C ASP A 438 23.67 -4.28 9.83
N GLY A 439 22.72 -3.33 9.75
CA GLY A 439 22.95 -1.92 9.46
C GLY A 439 23.11 -1.58 7.97
N ASN A 440 22.96 -2.56 7.07
CA ASN A 440 22.90 -2.30 5.64
C ASN A 440 21.53 -1.69 5.27
N VAL A 441 21.49 -0.91 4.20
CA VAL A 441 20.27 -0.29 3.70
C VAL A 441 19.84 -0.96 2.40
N THR A 442 18.56 -1.29 2.27
CA THR A 442 17.98 -1.80 1.03
C THR A 442 17.07 -0.78 0.39
N PHE A 443 16.98 -0.82 -0.95
CA PHE A 443 16.01 -0.10 -1.76
C PHE A 443 15.58 -0.97 -2.94
N PHE A 444 14.38 -0.78 -3.42
CA PHE A 444 14.01 -1.05 -4.79
C PHE A 444 14.32 0.20 -5.62
N ASP A 445 15.31 0.11 -6.51
CA ASP A 445 15.74 1.17 -7.40
C ASP A 445 14.98 1.04 -8.72
N ASP A 446 13.96 1.86 -8.91
CA ASP A 446 13.13 1.85 -10.12
C ASP A 446 13.97 2.15 -11.37
N GLY A 447 14.90 3.09 -11.28
CA GLY A 447 15.74 3.53 -12.39
C GLY A 447 14.99 4.33 -13.46
N SER A 448 13.69 4.59 -13.29
CA SER A 448 12.73 5.25 -14.21
C SER A 448 11.57 5.84 -13.38
N ASP A 449 10.73 6.75 -13.85
CA ASP A 449 10.62 7.52 -15.06
C ASP A 449 10.92 9.02 -14.80
N PRO A 450 11.74 9.71 -15.57
CA PRO A 450 12.46 9.27 -16.77
C PRO A 450 13.60 8.28 -16.48
N ALA A 451 13.92 7.44 -17.47
CA ALA A 451 14.92 6.39 -17.34
C ALA A 451 16.33 6.95 -17.10
N HIS A 452 16.96 6.51 -16.01
CA HIS A 452 18.35 6.71 -15.65
C HIS A 452 19.15 5.40 -15.68
N GLU A 453 18.47 4.26 -15.54
CA GLU A 453 19.00 2.91 -15.60
C GLU A 453 18.38 2.15 -16.78
N SER A 454 19.00 1.05 -17.19
CA SER A 454 18.46 0.17 -18.24
C SER A 454 17.46 -0.85 -17.73
N GLN A 455 17.43 -1.07 -16.42
CA GLN A 455 16.50 -1.97 -15.71
C GLN A 455 16.44 -1.60 -14.23
N SER A 456 15.32 -1.92 -13.60
CA SER A 456 15.14 -1.80 -12.16
C SER A 456 15.90 -2.89 -11.40
N ARG A 457 16.22 -2.62 -10.14
CA ARG A 457 17.00 -3.54 -9.30
C ARG A 457 16.68 -3.38 -7.81
N ALA A 458 16.71 -4.48 -7.07
CA ALA A 458 16.78 -4.43 -5.62
C ALA A 458 18.26 -4.33 -5.21
N VAL A 459 18.62 -3.33 -4.39
CA VAL A 459 19.99 -3.07 -3.97
C VAL A 459 20.14 -3.16 -2.46
N THR A 460 21.29 -3.68 -2.02
CA THR A 460 21.73 -3.61 -0.61
C THR A 460 23.02 -2.82 -0.55
N ILE A 461 23.06 -1.80 0.31
CA ILE A 461 24.15 -0.82 0.44
C ILE A 461 24.70 -0.86 1.87
N ALA A 462 25.98 -1.12 2.01
CA ALA A 462 26.69 -1.02 3.29
C ALA A 462 27.18 0.41 3.54
N LEU A 463 27.01 0.89 4.79
CA LEU A 463 27.42 2.22 5.22
C LEU A 463 28.61 2.15 6.19
N ASP A 464 29.68 2.86 5.86
CA ASP A 464 30.79 3.09 6.79
C ASP A 464 30.67 4.52 7.37
N PHE A 465 30.18 4.62 8.58
CA PHE A 465 29.98 5.90 9.27
C PHE A 465 31.31 6.58 9.67
N LYS A 466 32.41 5.83 9.76
CA LYS A 466 33.72 6.38 10.09
C LYS A 466 34.37 7.06 8.89
N THR A 467 34.30 6.41 7.72
CA THR A 467 34.90 6.93 6.48
C THR A 467 33.89 7.68 5.62
N ARG A 468 32.60 7.65 5.99
CA ARG A 468 31.50 8.22 5.22
C ARG A 468 31.43 7.67 3.78
N GLN A 469 31.59 6.36 3.66
CA GLN A 469 31.53 5.65 2.38
C GLN A 469 30.26 4.78 2.32
N ALA A 470 29.58 4.80 1.19
CA ALA A 470 28.55 3.85 0.84
C ALA A 470 29.08 2.86 -0.20
N ARG A 471 28.88 1.57 -0.01
CA ARG A 471 29.37 0.51 -0.88
C ARG A 471 28.25 -0.46 -1.23
N LEU A 472 28.10 -0.79 -2.51
CA LEU A 472 27.18 -1.81 -2.96
C LEU A 472 27.59 -3.19 -2.41
N VAL A 473 26.66 -3.87 -1.75
CA VAL A 473 26.80 -5.26 -1.29
C VAL A 473 26.33 -6.20 -2.37
N VAL A 474 25.08 -6.03 -2.84
CA VAL A 474 24.46 -6.84 -3.87
C VAL A 474 23.41 -6.02 -4.63
N ALA A 475 23.18 -6.38 -5.87
CA ALA A 475 22.06 -5.90 -6.68
C ALA A 475 21.41 -7.08 -7.40
N TYR A 476 20.10 -7.23 -7.24
CA TYR A 476 19.29 -8.22 -7.94
C TYR A 476 18.55 -7.56 -9.09
N THR A 477 18.63 -8.15 -10.27
CA THR A 477 17.98 -7.68 -11.50
C THR A 477 17.30 -8.82 -12.22
N HIS A 478 16.19 -8.56 -12.86
CA HIS A 478 15.51 -9.57 -13.68
C HIS A 478 16.26 -9.74 -15.01
N ALA A 479 16.86 -10.90 -15.19
CA ALA A 479 17.80 -11.09 -16.30
C ALA A 479 17.11 -11.22 -17.66
N ARG A 480 15.91 -11.82 -17.72
CA ARG A 480 15.23 -12.13 -18.99
C ARG A 480 13.70 -12.19 -18.84
N PRO A 481 12.96 -11.21 -19.37
CA PRO A 481 13.47 -9.97 -19.97
C PRO A 481 14.00 -9.01 -18.92
N PRO A 482 14.88 -8.05 -19.26
CA PRO A 482 15.17 -6.93 -18.38
C PRO A 482 13.89 -6.15 -18.10
N LEU A 483 13.62 -5.82 -16.83
CA LEU A 483 12.45 -5.08 -16.40
C LEU A 483 12.84 -3.67 -15.99
N LEU A 484 12.04 -2.69 -16.37
CA LEU A 484 12.22 -1.29 -15.98
C LEU A 484 10.87 -0.76 -15.50
N ALA A 485 10.70 -0.68 -14.19
CA ALA A 485 9.51 -0.16 -13.53
C ALA A 485 9.58 1.37 -13.49
N ALA A 486 8.45 2.02 -13.72
CA ALA A 486 8.36 3.48 -13.66
C ALA A 486 8.07 3.99 -12.25
N SER A 487 7.60 3.12 -11.36
CA SER A 487 7.20 3.46 -9.98
C SER A 487 6.90 2.21 -9.16
N GLN A 488 6.79 2.38 -7.83
CA GLN A 488 6.36 1.35 -6.89
C GLN A 488 7.41 0.24 -6.72
N GLY A 489 7.05 -0.87 -6.06
CA GLY A 489 7.95 -1.99 -5.85
C GLY A 489 8.62 -2.02 -4.49
N ASN A 490 9.23 -3.17 -4.19
CA ASN A 490 9.87 -3.42 -2.90
C ASN A 490 10.98 -4.45 -2.97
N ALA A 491 11.80 -4.51 -1.91
CA ALA A 491 12.86 -5.49 -1.73
C ALA A 491 12.80 -6.08 -0.31
N GLN A 492 12.12 -7.21 -0.13
CA GLN A 492 12.01 -7.89 1.16
C GLN A 492 13.17 -8.88 1.36
N THR A 493 14.05 -8.62 2.33
CA THR A 493 15.05 -9.61 2.76
C THR A 493 14.42 -10.59 3.74
N LEU A 494 14.47 -11.88 3.43
CA LEU A 494 13.92 -12.96 4.23
C LEU A 494 14.90 -13.48 5.28
N ALA A 495 14.39 -14.24 6.27
CA ALA A 495 15.21 -14.76 7.38
C ALA A 495 16.32 -15.72 6.94
N ASP A 496 16.15 -16.44 5.83
CA ASP A 496 17.18 -17.31 5.22
C ASP A 496 18.19 -16.51 4.39
N GLY A 497 17.92 -15.22 4.18
CA GLY A 497 18.72 -14.26 3.43
C GLY A 497 18.42 -14.22 1.94
N ASN A 498 17.39 -14.90 1.47
CA ASN A 498 16.83 -14.68 0.15
C ASN A 498 16.19 -13.28 0.08
N THR A 499 15.97 -12.78 -1.14
CA THR A 499 15.32 -11.49 -1.36
C THR A 499 14.15 -11.65 -2.31
N VAL A 500 12.95 -11.29 -1.84
CA VAL A 500 11.75 -11.15 -2.67
C VAL A 500 11.72 -9.74 -3.23
N VAL A 501 11.52 -9.63 -4.55
CA VAL A 501 11.43 -8.36 -5.27
C VAL A 501 10.08 -8.28 -5.94
N GLY A 502 9.28 -7.30 -5.55
CA GLY A 502 8.10 -6.87 -6.28
C GLY A 502 8.46 -5.70 -7.19
N TYR A 503 8.15 -5.81 -8.50
CA TYR A 503 8.53 -4.77 -9.47
C TYR A 503 7.46 -3.69 -9.68
N GLY A 504 6.40 -3.70 -8.86
CA GLY A 504 5.42 -2.62 -8.78
C GLY A 504 4.72 -2.27 -10.10
N GLY A 505 5.16 -1.19 -10.73
CA GLY A 505 4.63 -0.74 -12.03
C GLY A 505 4.83 -1.72 -13.19
N VAL A 506 5.67 -2.75 -13.01
CA VAL A 506 5.72 -3.97 -13.82
C VAL A 506 5.25 -5.10 -12.93
N PRO A 507 4.14 -5.81 -13.24
CA PRO A 507 3.49 -6.73 -12.29
C PRO A 507 4.22 -8.06 -12.14
N GLU A 508 5.53 -8.03 -11.95
CA GLU A 508 6.43 -9.17 -11.78
C GLU A 508 6.87 -9.31 -10.32
N ILE A 509 6.99 -10.54 -9.83
CA ILE A 509 7.42 -10.90 -8.49
C ILE A 509 8.48 -11.98 -8.61
N SER A 510 9.69 -11.70 -8.11
CA SER A 510 10.80 -12.66 -8.16
C SER A 510 11.38 -12.91 -6.78
N GLU A 511 11.93 -14.11 -6.52
CA GLU A 511 12.76 -14.38 -5.35
C GLU A 511 14.16 -14.82 -5.80
N TYR A 512 15.16 -14.24 -5.15
CA TYR A 512 16.57 -14.49 -5.42
C TYR A 512 17.28 -15.04 -4.18
N ALA A 513 18.12 -16.04 -4.38
CA ALA A 513 19.12 -16.45 -3.39
C ALA A 513 20.19 -15.36 -3.22
N LYS A 514 20.97 -15.44 -2.12
CA LYS A 514 22.06 -14.49 -1.82
C LYS A 514 23.09 -14.35 -2.95
N ASP A 515 23.29 -15.39 -3.75
CA ASP A 515 24.23 -15.40 -4.88
C ASP A 515 23.64 -14.85 -6.19
N GLY A 516 22.37 -14.43 -6.18
CA GLY A 516 21.63 -13.91 -7.32
C GLY A 516 20.92 -14.98 -8.16
N THR A 517 20.92 -16.25 -7.73
CA THR A 517 20.15 -17.30 -8.38
C THR A 517 18.65 -17.03 -8.24
N LEU A 518 17.92 -17.05 -9.36
CA LEU A 518 16.46 -16.91 -9.38
C LEU A 518 15.83 -18.21 -8.86
N LEU A 519 15.05 -18.10 -7.79
CA LEU A 519 14.40 -19.22 -7.10
C LEU A 519 12.90 -19.33 -7.45
N PHE A 520 12.25 -18.20 -7.61
CA PHE A 520 10.84 -18.09 -7.96
C PHE A 520 10.65 -16.90 -8.89
N ASP A 521 9.68 -17.03 -9.80
CA ASP A 521 9.27 -15.96 -10.69
C ASP A 521 7.81 -16.12 -11.06
N GLY A 522 7.05 -15.02 -11.06
CA GLY A 522 5.65 -14.99 -11.43
C GLY A 522 5.13 -13.58 -11.64
N HIS A 523 4.04 -13.46 -12.39
CA HIS A 523 3.47 -12.16 -12.72
C HIS A 523 1.94 -12.19 -12.70
N LEU A 524 1.34 -11.05 -12.39
CA LEU A 524 -0.06 -10.75 -12.71
C LEU A 524 -0.17 -10.38 -14.20
N SER A 525 -1.40 -10.14 -14.70
CA SER A 525 -1.54 -9.59 -16.05
C SER A 525 -0.74 -8.30 -16.21
N TYR A 526 -0.07 -8.12 -17.36
CA TYR A 526 0.77 -6.95 -17.63
C TYR A 526 -0.01 -5.62 -17.78
N GLU A 527 -1.32 -5.65 -17.73
CA GLU A 527 -2.17 -4.46 -17.65
C GLU A 527 -2.46 -4.05 -16.19
N LEU A 528 -2.12 -4.92 -15.22
CA LEU A 528 -2.23 -4.66 -13.79
C LEU A 528 -0.94 -4.05 -13.25
N ILE A 529 -1.05 -3.39 -12.12
CA ILE A 529 0.07 -3.00 -11.27
C ILE A 529 -0.24 -3.41 -9.84
N PHE A 530 0.76 -3.50 -9.01
CA PHE A 530 0.61 -3.63 -7.57
C PHE A 530 1.62 -2.72 -6.87
N TYR A 531 1.30 -2.26 -5.67
CA TYR A 531 2.22 -1.38 -4.96
C TYR A 531 3.46 -2.14 -4.47
N ARG A 532 3.25 -3.24 -3.72
CA ARG A 532 4.30 -4.14 -3.21
C ARG A 532 3.86 -5.59 -3.27
N ALA A 533 4.84 -6.50 -3.22
CA ALA A 533 4.62 -7.94 -3.06
C ALA A 533 5.58 -8.51 -2.04
N PHE A 534 5.06 -9.34 -1.13
CA PHE A 534 5.81 -9.93 -0.04
C PHE A 534 5.63 -11.44 0.00
N ARG A 535 6.49 -12.13 0.74
CA ARG A 535 6.33 -13.54 1.08
C ARG A 535 6.31 -13.71 2.59
N PHE A 536 5.24 -14.35 3.09
CA PHE A 536 5.10 -14.67 4.51
C PHE A 536 4.50 -16.06 4.71
N PRO A 537 4.92 -16.81 5.75
CA PRO A 537 4.15 -17.94 6.22
C PRO A 537 2.84 -17.43 6.84
N TRP A 538 1.72 -18.01 6.41
CA TRP A 538 0.39 -17.64 6.87
C TRP A 538 -0.47 -18.85 7.15
N SER A 539 -1.24 -18.82 8.24
CA SER A 539 -2.25 -19.81 8.57
C SER A 539 -3.50 -19.09 9.06
N ALA A 540 -4.62 -19.36 8.40
CA ALA A 540 -5.86 -18.64 8.65
C ALA A 540 -7.07 -19.56 8.49
N ARG A 541 -8.11 -19.25 9.28
CA ARG A 541 -9.40 -19.92 9.20
C ARG A 541 -10.52 -18.91 9.34
N PRO A 542 -11.21 -18.58 8.22
CA PRO A 542 -12.36 -17.68 8.25
C PRO A 542 -13.44 -18.17 9.22
N LEU A 543 -14.17 -17.25 9.85
CA LEU A 543 -15.35 -17.59 10.65
C LEU A 543 -16.59 -17.86 9.80
N THR A 544 -16.60 -17.39 8.55
CA THR A 544 -17.63 -17.76 7.58
C THR A 544 -17.52 -19.25 7.25
N PRO A 545 -18.62 -19.98 7.08
CA PRO A 545 -18.55 -21.37 6.66
C PRO A 545 -18.02 -21.51 5.23
N PRO A 546 -17.51 -22.72 4.84
CA PRO A 546 -17.23 -23.03 3.45
C PRO A 546 -18.43 -22.78 2.54
N ALA A 547 -18.17 -22.38 1.31
CA ALA A 547 -19.18 -22.19 0.27
C ALA A 547 -19.35 -23.47 -0.57
N VAL A 548 -20.58 -23.74 -1.02
CA VAL A 548 -20.91 -24.86 -1.90
C VAL A 548 -21.99 -24.46 -2.90
N VAL A 549 -21.80 -24.88 -4.15
CA VAL A 549 -22.80 -24.80 -5.22
C VAL A 549 -22.89 -26.18 -5.89
N ALA A 550 -24.11 -26.64 -6.14
CA ALA A 550 -24.33 -27.91 -6.82
C ALA A 550 -25.26 -27.73 -8.02
N ASN A 551 -24.79 -28.10 -9.19
CA ASN A 551 -25.47 -27.90 -10.46
C ASN A 551 -25.75 -29.27 -11.12
N LEU A 552 -27.03 -29.54 -11.38
CA LEU A 552 -27.45 -30.67 -12.21
C LEU A 552 -27.46 -30.27 -13.68
N ASN A 553 -26.65 -30.94 -14.48
CA ASN A 553 -26.74 -30.85 -15.92
C ASN A 553 -27.86 -31.76 -16.43
N ASN A 554 -28.96 -31.15 -16.90
CA ASN A 554 -30.13 -31.89 -17.39
C ASN A 554 -29.86 -32.72 -18.66
N THR A 555 -28.74 -32.50 -19.34
CA THR A 555 -28.37 -33.23 -20.57
C THR A 555 -27.56 -34.49 -20.25
N SER A 556 -26.52 -34.36 -19.39
CA SER A 556 -25.70 -35.50 -18.98
C SER A 556 -26.22 -36.18 -17.72
N GLU A 557 -27.21 -35.60 -17.04
CA GLU A 557 -27.78 -36.08 -15.79
C GLU A 557 -26.78 -36.15 -14.63
N GLU A 558 -25.65 -35.43 -14.74
CA GLU A 558 -24.60 -35.39 -13.74
C GLU A 558 -24.77 -34.20 -12.82
N THR A 559 -24.53 -34.37 -11.53
CA THR A 559 -24.48 -33.29 -10.55
C THR A 559 -23.04 -32.94 -10.26
N THR A 560 -22.62 -31.74 -10.67
CA THR A 560 -21.32 -31.17 -10.31
C THR A 560 -21.45 -30.38 -9.04
N VAL A 561 -20.55 -30.63 -8.07
CA VAL A 561 -20.46 -29.87 -6.80
C VAL A 561 -19.19 -29.06 -6.81
N HIS A 562 -19.32 -27.75 -6.67
CA HIS A 562 -18.24 -26.78 -6.51
C HIS A 562 -18.13 -26.38 -5.03
N MET A 563 -16.91 -26.29 -4.52
CA MET A 563 -16.65 -26.00 -3.12
C MET A 563 -15.39 -25.16 -2.94
N SER A 564 -15.47 -24.15 -2.08
CA SER A 564 -14.36 -23.27 -1.72
C SER A 564 -14.50 -22.73 -0.29
N TRP A 565 -13.41 -22.15 0.23
CA TRP A 565 -13.44 -21.43 1.50
C TRP A 565 -12.40 -20.31 1.44
N ASN A 566 -12.84 -19.12 1.03
CA ASN A 566 -11.97 -17.96 0.79
C ASN A 566 -11.13 -17.62 2.03
N GLY A 567 -9.82 -17.84 1.95
CA GLY A 567 -8.85 -17.54 2.99
C GLY A 567 -8.46 -18.72 3.90
N ALA A 568 -9.11 -19.87 3.81
CA ALA A 568 -8.69 -21.02 4.61
C ALA A 568 -7.43 -21.67 4.04
N THR A 569 -6.41 -21.88 4.89
CA THR A 569 -5.08 -22.34 4.43
C THR A 569 -4.85 -23.84 4.63
N ASP A 570 -5.50 -24.50 5.59
CA ASP A 570 -5.16 -25.86 6.01
C ASP A 570 -6.03 -26.95 5.36
N ILE A 571 -6.73 -26.62 4.25
CA ILE A 571 -7.62 -27.58 3.58
C ILE A 571 -6.79 -28.53 2.73
N ALA A 572 -6.79 -29.81 3.09
CA ALA A 572 -6.18 -30.88 2.30
C ALA A 572 -7.19 -31.59 1.38
N ALA A 573 -8.42 -31.77 1.85
CA ALA A 573 -9.47 -32.47 1.10
C ALA A 573 -10.86 -31.93 1.43
N TRP A 574 -11.81 -32.28 0.58
CA TRP A 574 -13.22 -31.99 0.71
C TRP A 574 -14.03 -33.28 0.83
N ARG A 575 -14.92 -33.37 1.82
CA ARG A 575 -15.94 -34.42 1.89
C ARG A 575 -17.28 -33.85 1.45
N VAL A 576 -17.85 -34.43 0.41
CA VAL A 576 -19.19 -34.07 -0.08
C VAL A 576 -20.22 -34.92 0.60
N LEU A 577 -21.21 -34.26 1.18
CA LEU A 577 -22.39 -34.86 1.79
C LEU A 577 -23.60 -34.57 0.88
N ALA A 578 -24.39 -35.58 0.59
CA ALA A 578 -25.61 -35.37 -0.21
C ALA A 578 -26.76 -36.29 0.24
N GLY A 579 -27.97 -35.87 -0.08
CA GLY A 579 -29.20 -36.59 0.27
C GLY A 579 -30.46 -35.95 -0.29
N THR A 580 -31.58 -36.63 -0.19
CA THR A 580 -32.90 -36.15 -0.66
C THR A 580 -33.61 -35.22 0.32
N HIS A 581 -33.15 -35.19 1.58
CA HIS A 581 -33.72 -34.37 2.62
C HIS A 581 -32.65 -33.48 3.24
N ARG A 582 -32.97 -32.22 3.48
CA ARG A 582 -32.04 -31.21 3.99
C ARG A 582 -31.38 -31.62 5.33
N GLY A 583 -32.05 -32.39 6.17
CA GLY A 583 -31.56 -32.82 7.47
C GLY A 583 -30.93 -34.23 7.49
N SER A 584 -30.84 -34.91 6.34
CA SER A 584 -30.33 -36.28 6.26
C SER A 584 -29.40 -36.45 5.06
N LEU A 585 -28.15 -36.01 5.25
CA LEU A 585 -27.11 -36.12 4.21
C LEU A 585 -26.14 -37.24 4.62
N ALA A 586 -25.67 -38.01 3.63
CA ALA A 586 -24.62 -39.01 3.76
C ALA A 586 -23.39 -38.64 2.96
N ALA A 587 -22.21 -39.09 3.41
CA ALA A 587 -20.98 -38.90 2.67
C ALA A 587 -21.03 -39.66 1.32
N GLN A 588 -20.79 -38.94 0.22
CA GLN A 588 -20.81 -39.47 -1.15
C GLN A 588 -19.43 -39.57 -1.75
N ALA A 589 -18.56 -38.56 -1.49
CA ALA A 589 -17.22 -38.51 -2.03
C ALA A 589 -16.27 -37.80 -1.06
N THR A 590 -14.99 -38.12 -1.16
CA THR A 590 -13.90 -37.34 -0.57
C THR A 590 -12.88 -37.09 -1.69
N VAL A 591 -12.56 -35.81 -1.96
CA VAL A 591 -11.69 -35.39 -3.04
C VAL A 591 -10.58 -34.47 -2.51
N GLN A 592 -9.38 -34.57 -3.06
CA GLN A 592 -8.29 -33.68 -2.72
C GLN A 592 -8.57 -32.28 -3.22
N THR A 593 -8.10 -31.25 -2.50
CA THR A 593 -8.19 -29.87 -2.98
C THR A 593 -7.36 -29.67 -4.25
N THR A 594 -7.93 -28.99 -5.24
CA THR A 594 -7.24 -28.75 -6.54
C THR A 594 -6.84 -27.30 -6.72
N GLY A 595 -7.34 -26.39 -5.89
CA GLY A 595 -7.10 -24.95 -5.96
C GLY A 595 -8.03 -24.20 -5.02
N PHE A 596 -8.25 -22.92 -5.30
CA PHE A 596 -9.19 -22.09 -4.55
C PHE A 596 -10.60 -22.68 -4.54
N GLU A 597 -11.09 -23.06 -5.70
CA GLU A 597 -12.33 -23.83 -5.86
C GLU A 597 -11.98 -25.23 -6.35
N THR A 598 -12.57 -26.23 -5.68
CA THR A 598 -12.50 -27.63 -6.08
C THR A 598 -13.86 -28.06 -6.58
N SER A 599 -13.91 -28.84 -7.66
CA SER A 599 -15.15 -29.40 -8.18
C SER A 599 -15.08 -30.93 -8.27
N THR A 600 -16.24 -31.58 -8.12
CA THR A 600 -16.38 -33.02 -8.33
C THR A 600 -17.76 -33.37 -8.87
N ILE A 601 -17.86 -34.46 -9.60
CA ILE A 601 -19.13 -35.03 -10.06
C ILE A 601 -19.58 -36.07 -9.05
N LEU A 602 -20.83 -35.97 -8.60
CA LEU A 602 -21.42 -36.98 -7.71
C LEU A 602 -21.63 -38.29 -8.47
N PRO A 603 -21.39 -39.46 -7.83
CA PRO A 603 -21.63 -40.77 -8.44
C PRO A 603 -23.08 -40.93 -8.91
N GLU A 604 -23.31 -41.63 -10.03
CA GLU A 604 -24.65 -41.98 -10.54
C GLU A 604 -25.53 -42.70 -9.53
N SER A 605 -24.94 -43.42 -8.57
CA SER A 605 -25.66 -44.05 -7.47
C SER A 605 -26.48 -43.09 -6.62
N PHE A 606 -26.08 -41.81 -6.57
CA PHE A 606 -26.85 -40.77 -5.90
C PHE A 606 -28.14 -40.43 -6.66
N ALA A 607 -28.07 -40.35 -7.99
CA ALA A 607 -29.24 -40.09 -8.83
C ALA A 607 -30.24 -41.27 -8.87
N ASN A 608 -29.73 -42.51 -8.76
CA ASN A 608 -30.51 -43.74 -8.93
C ASN A 608 -31.10 -44.30 -7.62
N SER A 609 -30.55 -43.98 -6.44
CA SER A 609 -31.00 -44.52 -5.16
C SER A 609 -32.29 -43.88 -4.64
N THR A 610 -32.75 -42.79 -5.22
CA THR A 610 -33.83 -41.97 -4.65
C THR A 610 -35.18 -42.15 -5.34
N GLY A 611 -35.26 -42.65 -6.59
CA GLY A 611 -36.53 -42.81 -7.34
C GLY A 611 -37.33 -41.48 -7.50
N LEU A 612 -36.71 -40.34 -7.15
CA LEU A 612 -37.32 -39.02 -7.18
C LEU A 612 -36.90 -38.25 -8.45
N PRO A 613 -37.69 -37.29 -8.90
CA PRO A 613 -37.25 -36.34 -9.96
C PRO A 613 -35.93 -35.70 -9.52
N LYS A 614 -34.97 -35.60 -10.44
CA LYS A 614 -33.58 -35.20 -10.24
C LYS A 614 -33.35 -33.78 -9.71
N THR A 615 -34.39 -33.06 -9.29
CA THR A 615 -34.36 -31.65 -8.89
C THR A 615 -34.43 -31.42 -7.38
N ASP A 616 -34.60 -32.43 -6.53
CA ASP A 616 -34.88 -32.25 -5.10
C ASP A 616 -33.76 -32.74 -4.17
N GLY A 617 -32.51 -32.75 -4.66
CA GLY A 617 -31.34 -33.11 -3.87
C GLY A 617 -30.78 -31.94 -3.06
N TYR A 618 -30.11 -32.26 -1.96
CA TYR A 618 -29.38 -31.32 -1.11
C TYR A 618 -27.94 -31.76 -0.97
N VAL A 619 -27.05 -30.79 -0.90
CA VAL A 619 -25.62 -31.01 -0.69
C VAL A 619 -25.09 -30.14 0.45
N ALA A 620 -24.06 -30.62 1.12
CA ALA A 620 -23.18 -29.84 1.98
C ALA A 620 -21.75 -30.35 1.79
N VAL A 621 -20.76 -29.54 2.16
CA VAL A 621 -19.36 -29.95 2.09
C VAL A 621 -18.67 -29.72 3.42
N GLN A 622 -17.70 -30.59 3.70
CA GLN A 622 -16.80 -30.48 4.85
C GLN A 622 -15.37 -30.29 4.35
N ALA A 623 -14.76 -29.19 4.76
CA ALA A 623 -13.32 -28.96 4.59
C ALA A 623 -12.58 -29.85 5.59
N LEU A 624 -11.57 -30.60 5.13
CA LEU A 624 -10.79 -31.54 5.93
C LEU A 624 -9.32 -31.12 5.94
N ASP A 625 -8.66 -31.26 7.09
CA ASP A 625 -7.21 -31.16 7.18
C ASP A 625 -6.50 -32.42 6.65
N SER A 626 -5.17 -32.44 6.69
CA SER A 626 -4.35 -33.57 6.25
C SER A 626 -4.54 -34.84 7.08
N ALA A 627 -5.05 -34.73 8.32
CA ALA A 627 -5.38 -35.84 9.20
C ALA A 627 -6.82 -36.33 9.01
N GLY A 628 -7.64 -35.67 8.18
CA GLY A 628 -9.04 -35.98 7.93
C GLY A 628 -10.02 -35.37 8.94
N ASN A 629 -9.56 -34.49 9.83
CA ASN A 629 -10.43 -33.76 10.75
C ASN A 629 -11.25 -32.71 10.02
N VAL A 630 -12.50 -32.50 10.48
CA VAL A 630 -13.36 -31.47 9.89
C VAL A 630 -12.96 -30.09 10.42
N LEU A 631 -12.53 -29.23 9.51
CA LEU A 631 -12.19 -27.82 9.77
C LEU A 631 -13.44 -26.91 9.77
N GLY A 632 -14.37 -27.18 8.87
CA GLY A 632 -15.63 -26.44 8.72
C GLY A 632 -16.62 -27.19 7.86
N THR A 633 -17.92 -26.88 8.03
CA THR A 633 -19.02 -27.48 7.26
C THR A 633 -19.86 -26.35 6.65
N SER A 634 -20.18 -26.47 5.36
CA SER A 634 -21.04 -25.51 4.67
C SER A 634 -22.51 -25.61 5.15
N PRO A 635 -23.32 -24.56 4.92
CA PRO A 635 -24.76 -24.70 4.94
C PRO A 635 -25.21 -25.77 3.94
N THR A 636 -26.33 -26.45 4.24
CA THR A 636 -26.98 -27.37 3.28
C THR A 636 -27.67 -26.57 2.18
N THR A 637 -27.31 -26.82 0.92
CA THR A 637 -27.76 -26.10 -0.27
C THR A 637 -28.55 -27.05 -1.19
N PRO A 638 -29.64 -26.59 -1.84
CA PRO A 638 -30.34 -27.41 -2.83
C PRO A 638 -29.49 -27.55 -4.10
N VAL A 639 -29.66 -28.67 -4.80
CA VAL A 639 -29.12 -28.86 -6.15
C VAL A 639 -29.95 -28.04 -7.13
N THR A 640 -29.30 -27.20 -7.93
CA THR A 640 -29.93 -26.34 -8.94
C THR A 640 -29.82 -26.99 -10.32
N SER A 641 -30.93 -27.16 -11.05
CA SER A 641 -30.88 -27.65 -12.41
C SER A 641 -30.69 -26.52 -13.42
N TYR A 642 -29.84 -26.72 -14.42
CA TYR A 642 -29.75 -25.86 -15.58
C TYR A 642 -29.83 -26.64 -16.89
N ALA A 643 -30.49 -26.07 -17.88
CA ALA A 643 -30.41 -26.57 -19.26
C ALA A 643 -29.20 -25.90 -19.93
N ALA A 644 -28.27 -26.69 -20.46
CA ALA A 644 -27.16 -26.14 -21.25
C ALA A 644 -27.75 -25.34 -22.43
N SER A 645 -27.57 -24.03 -22.45
CA SER A 645 -27.89 -23.21 -23.59
C SER A 645 -26.87 -23.47 -24.69
N PHE A 646 -27.20 -24.35 -25.64
CA PHE A 646 -26.44 -24.45 -26.87
C PHE A 646 -26.57 -23.12 -27.62
N PRO A 647 -25.44 -22.51 -28.06
CA PRO A 647 -25.53 -21.38 -28.97
C PRO A 647 -26.24 -21.89 -30.25
N THR A 648 -27.43 -21.40 -30.51
CA THR A 648 -28.11 -21.65 -31.77
C THR A 648 -27.22 -21.15 -32.91
N ARG A 649 -26.63 -22.06 -33.66
CA ARG A 649 -26.00 -21.72 -34.94
C ARG A 649 -27.10 -21.07 -35.79
N GLY A 650 -26.99 -19.76 -35.97
CA GLY A 650 -27.83 -19.04 -36.93
C GLY A 650 -27.66 -19.71 -38.29
N ARG A 651 -28.72 -20.29 -38.78
CA ARG A 651 -28.79 -20.64 -40.21
C ARG A 651 -28.81 -19.32 -40.96
N SER A 652 -27.70 -19.01 -41.61
CA SER A 652 -27.69 -18.04 -42.69
C SER A 652 -28.54 -18.59 -43.83
N GLY A 653 -29.71 -17.99 -44.06
CA GLY A 653 -30.47 -18.07 -45.29
C GLY A 653 -30.04 -16.97 -46.25
#